data_14748d0b1cec333fe17b753ff9eee164
#
_entry.id   14748d0b1cec333fe17b753ff9eee164
#
_cell.length_a   1.000
_cell.length_b   1.000
_cell.length_c   1.000
_cell.angle_alpha   90.00
_cell.angle_beta   90.00
_cell.angle_gamma   90.00
#
_symmetry.space_group_name_H-M   'P 1'
#
loop_
_entity.id
_entity.type
_entity.pdbx_description
1 polymer ?
#
loop_
_entity_poly.entity_id
_entity_poly.type
_entity_poly.pdbx_seq_one_letter_code
_entity_poly.pdbx_strand_id
1 'polypeptide(L)'
;MLASLCRPRACSAALIVFLVAACAGPLAGADDASPAKAEPASAAGDAKPAAASASAPQAAYGVLLKDATKLPGLIPLHRKDDKLYAELSDSLLGKEFFVLTSIARGIGERSLLGGMSIGFGDDWVWQFRKVDDTIQVVRRSVRFFAAQGSPESKAVDLAYTDSVLFSVKIAATSPSGGHVIDLAPIFLTDLPRLAASLPGFSFARDRSNWGRIKAFPDNVELEVAATYGSSGATTIDTVPDTRGVTIIIRYSISLLPQNSYVPRLADDRVGYFVTALKDFSQQVEEDRFVRYINRWQLEKADPKAAISPPKKPIVFWIEKTVPFRYRPAIRKGIESWNEAFEKAGFANAIEVRQQPDVTDWDPEDVNYNTFRWITSGQGFAMGPSRVNPRTGQILDADIIFDADFLQFWRREYETFTPQSIAALTGGGPGDPPLVGHGGPGCCPACSLFAGHARETALAATALAVNVPGGLSEEEKEKLVTQGLTLVAMHELGHTLGLRHNFKGSALKSLADYNDVEKTRTSGGSTSVMDYIPVNIMPKGKTQGDYYSARLGPYDIWAIEYGYKPLAGGKPEAERKELEKIAGRSGEPELAYATDEDTQWGDPDPHSNRFDLGSDPIEFARARAELVAQVMPGIVERMAGRDEDGDGGRYERVRQAFGVLLSTHGSAMYNASRLVGGLVGSRSHRGDANAPPPFTVVTAARQREALDLLAVEMFGSKPFSFSPELYNQLASSRWMHWGTDEVDREDYPVHDVILMWQNRVLSRLLDPLVLARVRDNELKVPADQDSLSLAELFERLSKAVMAEVEGTAAGEYTPRKPAIDSLRRSLQRSYVTRLSAIAMAGGTGNSDAQALAAGELRKLVAGLDTLLAKEDVKLEPMSRAHLVELRARIMKVLDAGIDLPRP
;
A
#
# COMPACT_ATOMS: atom_id res chain seq x y z
N MET A 1 19.35 37.96 -30.39
CA MET A 1 19.97 38.64 -29.24
C MET A 1 19.49 37.99 -27.97
N LEU A 2 20.41 37.52 -27.30
CA LEU A 2 20.68 37.02 -25.98
C LEU A 2 20.53 35.51 -25.79
N ALA A 3 21.71 34.90 -25.88
CA ALA A 3 22.04 33.59 -25.35
C ALA A 3 22.19 33.68 -23.81
N SER A 4 21.67 32.69 -23.09
CA SER A 4 22.08 32.45 -21.71
C SER A 4 21.99 30.95 -21.41
N LEU A 5 23.10 30.30 -21.51
CA LEU A 5 23.79 29.43 -20.56
C LEU A 5 22.92 28.37 -19.82
N CYS A 6 22.92 27.20 -20.42
CA CYS A 6 22.74 25.93 -19.71
C CYS A 6 23.95 25.60 -18.85
N ARG A 7 23.77 25.36 -17.56
CA ARG A 7 24.72 24.65 -16.69
C ARG A 7 24.12 23.32 -16.28
N PRO A 8 24.84 22.19 -16.41
CA PRO A 8 24.37 20.90 -15.93
C PRO A 8 24.53 20.81 -14.38
N ARG A 9 23.49 20.41 -13.69
CA ARG A 9 23.56 20.08 -12.26
C ARG A 9 23.99 18.62 -12.14
N ALA A 10 25.15 18.43 -11.53
CA ALA A 10 25.65 17.13 -11.10
C ALA A 10 24.82 16.66 -9.89
N CYS A 11 24.20 15.48 -10.01
CA CYS A 11 23.66 14.74 -8.87
C CYS A 11 24.78 14.08 -8.11
N SER A 12 25.08 14.55 -6.91
CA SER A 12 25.94 13.86 -5.93
C SER A 12 25.09 12.84 -5.18
N ALA A 13 25.31 11.57 -5.44
CA ALA A 13 24.80 10.48 -4.63
C ALA A 13 25.62 10.41 -3.33
N ALA A 14 25.01 10.72 -2.20
CA ALA A 14 25.58 10.48 -0.89
C ALA A 14 25.25 9.05 -0.43
N LEU A 15 26.28 8.21 -0.47
CA LEU A 15 26.26 6.86 0.07
C LEU A 15 26.45 6.95 1.59
N ILE A 16 25.42 6.65 2.39
CA ILE A 16 25.54 6.50 3.84
C ILE A 16 25.82 5.04 4.13
N VAL A 17 27.07 4.74 4.47
CA VAL A 17 27.49 3.44 5.01
C VAL A 17 27.32 3.46 6.52
N PHE A 18 26.48 2.60 7.08
CA PHE A 18 26.44 2.33 8.52
C PHE A 18 27.54 1.34 8.86
N LEU A 19 28.54 1.84 9.59
CA LEU A 19 29.55 1.00 10.24
C LEU A 19 29.03 0.61 11.63
N VAL A 20 28.82 -0.67 11.84
CA VAL A 20 28.66 -1.26 13.19
C VAL A 20 30.05 -1.62 13.68
N ALA A 21 30.56 -0.89 14.68
CA ALA A 21 31.79 -1.22 15.36
C ALA A 21 31.47 -2.05 16.61
N ALA A 22 31.91 -3.30 16.63
CA ALA A 22 31.93 -4.13 17.82
C ALA A 22 33.15 -3.76 18.68
N CYS A 23 32.90 -3.47 19.96
CA CYS A 23 33.97 -3.29 20.97
C CYS A 23 34.43 -4.64 21.50
N ALA A 24 35.70 -4.90 21.38
CA ALA A 24 36.44 -5.83 22.24
C ALA A 24 37.79 -5.19 22.58
N GLY A 25 38.02 -4.96 23.88
CA GLY A 25 39.26 -4.40 24.38
C GLY A 25 40.39 -5.42 24.44
N PRO A 26 41.62 -4.98 24.75
CA PRO A 26 42.13 -5.38 26.06
C PRO A 26 42.89 -4.25 26.83
N LEU A 27 42.99 -4.50 28.13
CA LEU A 27 43.75 -3.78 29.17
C LEU A 27 45.28 -3.81 28.94
N ALA A 28 45.94 -2.73 29.22
CA ALA A 28 47.13 -2.67 30.09
C ALA A 28 47.82 -1.30 30.10
N GLY A 29 48.26 -0.87 31.27
CA GLY A 29 49.46 -0.07 31.49
C GLY A 29 49.26 1.33 32.03
N ALA A 30 49.46 1.51 33.34
CA ALA A 30 49.63 2.74 34.04
C ALA A 30 50.95 3.44 33.68
N ASP A 31 50.92 4.81 33.72
CA ASP A 31 51.92 5.51 34.56
C ASP A 31 51.70 7.03 34.60
N ASP A 32 51.81 7.49 35.85
CA ASP A 32 52.05 8.81 36.45
C ASP A 32 52.30 10.04 35.57
N ALA A 33 51.58 11.12 35.91
CA ALA A 33 52.16 12.46 36.16
C ALA A 33 51.18 13.38 36.96
N SER A 34 51.60 13.81 38.09
CA SER A 34 50.92 14.64 39.09
C SER A 34 50.99 16.14 38.74
N PRO A 35 50.39 17.02 39.51
CA PRO A 35 49.58 18.17 39.07
C PRO A 35 50.28 19.53 39.18
N ALA A 36 49.84 20.50 38.38
CA ALA A 36 50.20 21.89 38.55
C ALA A 36 49.06 22.70 39.23
N LYS A 37 49.36 23.27 40.36
CA LYS A 37 48.55 24.23 41.11
C LYS A 37 48.38 25.55 40.30
N ALA A 38 47.18 26.11 40.35
CA ALA A 38 46.96 27.52 40.16
C ALA A 38 46.09 28.06 41.30
N GLU A 39 46.57 29.09 41.93
CA GLU A 39 45.99 29.80 43.04
C GLU A 39 44.82 30.72 42.59
N PRO A 40 43.99 31.19 43.55
CA PRO A 40 42.72 31.85 43.28
C PRO A 40 42.87 33.37 43.20
N ALA A 41 42.20 33.94 42.17
CA ALA A 41 41.97 35.39 42.15
C ALA A 41 40.58 35.68 42.71
N SER A 42 40.61 36.46 43.86
CA SER A 42 39.44 37.03 44.49
C SER A 42 38.91 38.23 43.73
N ALA A 43 37.61 38.25 43.42
CA ALA A 43 36.84 39.46 43.32
C ALA A 43 35.41 39.23 43.74
N ALA A 44 35.08 39.78 44.90
CA ALA A 44 33.73 39.87 45.41
C ALA A 44 32.91 40.84 44.56
N GLY A 45 31.82 40.39 44.03
CA GLY A 45 30.76 41.22 43.47
C GLY A 45 29.44 40.67 43.98
N ASP A 46 28.80 41.45 44.86
CA ASP A 46 27.49 41.16 45.43
C ASP A 46 26.46 40.93 44.34
N ALA A 47 26.20 39.69 43.97
CA ALA A 47 25.02 39.37 43.20
C ALA A 47 23.88 39.11 44.20
N LYS A 48 22.99 40.07 44.27
CA LYS A 48 21.67 39.96 44.93
C LYS A 48 20.99 38.67 44.43
N PRO A 49 20.41 37.85 45.30
CA PRO A 49 19.64 36.65 44.83
C PRO A 49 18.54 37.13 43.89
N ALA A 50 18.50 36.58 42.68
CA ALA A 50 17.38 36.80 41.80
C ALA A 50 16.12 36.29 42.53
N ALA A 51 15.25 37.23 42.85
CA ALA A 51 13.95 36.91 43.41
C ALA A 51 13.27 35.89 42.48
N ALA A 52 12.90 34.76 43.05
CA ALA A 52 12.00 33.81 42.41
C ALA A 52 10.85 34.63 41.81
N SER A 53 10.65 34.55 40.50
CA SER A 53 9.55 35.23 39.86
C SER A 53 8.25 34.70 40.48
N ALA A 54 7.64 35.55 41.31
CA ALA A 54 6.32 35.25 41.85
C ALA A 54 5.41 34.93 40.65
N SER A 55 4.81 33.75 40.64
CA SER A 55 3.84 33.37 39.63
C SER A 55 2.79 34.47 39.52
N ALA A 56 2.57 34.98 38.30
CA ALA A 56 1.52 35.98 38.07
C ALA A 56 0.20 35.45 38.65
N PRO A 57 -0.58 36.18 39.43
CA PRO A 57 -1.80 35.74 40.02
C PRO A 57 -2.73 35.24 38.93
N GLN A 58 -3.34 34.04 39.11
CA GLN A 58 -4.37 33.47 38.22
C GLN A 58 -5.48 34.52 38.05
N ALA A 59 -5.84 34.77 36.75
CA ALA A 59 -6.95 35.66 36.47
C ALA A 59 -8.24 35.07 37.06
N ALA A 60 -9.07 35.91 37.64
CA ALA A 60 -10.39 35.42 38.10
C ALA A 60 -11.18 34.86 36.90
N TYR A 61 -11.79 33.68 37.04
CA TYR A 61 -12.52 32.97 36.00
C TYR A 61 -13.49 33.88 35.19
N GLY A 62 -14.29 34.66 35.92
CA GLY A 62 -15.27 35.59 35.31
C GLY A 62 -14.61 36.74 34.50
N VAL A 63 -13.33 37.08 34.81
CA VAL A 63 -12.61 38.08 34.03
C VAL A 63 -11.97 37.48 32.78
N LEU A 64 -11.37 36.31 32.92
CA LEU A 64 -10.74 35.59 31.80
C LEU A 64 -11.77 35.23 30.72
N LEU A 65 -12.87 34.67 31.12
CA LEU A 65 -13.91 34.11 30.23
C LEU A 65 -15.07 35.09 30.03
N LYS A 66 -14.92 36.33 30.38
CA LYS A 66 -15.93 37.37 30.08
C LYS A 66 -16.10 37.41 28.54
N ASP A 67 -17.38 37.35 28.11
CA ASP A 67 -17.80 37.38 26.71
C ASP A 67 -17.33 36.15 25.88
N ALA A 68 -16.81 35.08 26.52
CA ALA A 68 -16.46 33.84 25.86
C ALA A 68 -17.70 33.01 25.54
N THR A 69 -17.75 32.42 24.34
CA THR A 69 -18.77 31.42 23.97
C THR A 69 -18.41 30.07 24.58
N LYS A 70 -19.29 29.55 25.43
CA LYS A 70 -19.14 28.23 26.05
C LYS A 70 -19.70 27.15 25.14
N LEU A 71 -18.89 26.10 24.88
CA LEU A 71 -19.25 24.86 24.17
C LEU A 71 -19.27 23.73 25.21
N PRO A 72 -20.44 23.26 25.63
CA PRO A 72 -20.56 22.15 26.59
C PRO A 72 -20.23 20.82 25.91
N GLY A 73 -19.57 19.91 26.66
CA GLY A 73 -19.23 18.58 26.16
C GLY A 73 -18.35 17.82 27.14
N LEU A 74 -17.69 16.74 26.67
CA LEU A 74 -16.75 15.93 27.44
C LEU A 74 -15.72 16.80 28.19
N ILE A 75 -15.13 17.71 27.49
CA ILE A 75 -14.30 18.78 28.02
C ILE A 75 -14.98 20.10 27.64
N PRO A 76 -15.53 20.87 28.60
CA PRO A 76 -16.11 22.17 28.28
C PRO A 76 -15.06 23.09 27.68
N LEU A 77 -15.38 23.67 26.53
CA LEU A 77 -14.53 24.63 25.85
C LEU A 77 -15.09 26.02 25.95
N HIS A 78 -14.21 27.00 25.95
CA HIS A 78 -14.57 28.43 25.95
C HIS A 78 -13.80 29.13 24.83
N ARG A 79 -14.51 29.62 23.83
CA ARG A 79 -13.91 30.38 22.71
C ARG A 79 -14.08 31.85 22.95
N LYS A 80 -12.98 32.59 22.97
CA LYS A 80 -12.94 34.01 23.09
C LYS A 80 -11.97 34.58 22.06
N ASP A 81 -12.50 35.31 21.08
CA ASP A 81 -11.73 35.85 19.97
C ASP A 81 -10.89 34.75 19.27
N ASP A 82 -9.58 34.91 19.25
CA ASP A 82 -8.58 33.97 18.71
C ASP A 82 -8.11 32.90 19.71
N LYS A 83 -8.63 32.91 20.94
CA LYS A 83 -8.25 32.00 22.02
C LYS A 83 -9.27 30.90 22.26
N LEU A 84 -8.75 29.74 22.59
CA LEU A 84 -9.55 28.57 22.97
C LEU A 84 -9.05 28.04 24.31
N TYR A 85 -9.95 28.00 25.28
CA TYR A 85 -9.67 27.48 26.61
C TYR A 85 -10.43 26.17 26.82
N ALA A 86 -9.80 25.21 27.53
CA ALA A 86 -10.44 24.03 28.04
C ALA A 86 -10.60 24.10 29.57
N GLU A 87 -11.75 23.69 30.07
CA GLU A 87 -12.01 23.55 31.50
C GLU A 87 -11.93 22.07 31.91
N LEU A 88 -10.83 21.70 32.59
CA LEU A 88 -10.56 20.34 33.02
C LEU A 88 -11.00 20.18 34.50
N SER A 89 -12.04 19.37 34.72
CA SER A 89 -12.45 18.98 36.07
C SER A 89 -11.46 18.00 36.69
N ASP A 90 -11.40 17.92 38.00
CA ASP A 90 -10.56 16.96 38.73
C ASP A 90 -10.91 15.50 38.36
N SER A 91 -12.17 15.25 37.96
CA SER A 91 -12.61 13.92 37.49
C SER A 91 -12.01 13.49 36.14
N LEU A 92 -11.53 14.42 35.33
CA LEU A 92 -10.86 14.17 34.06
C LEU A 92 -9.34 14.04 34.22
N LEU A 93 -8.78 14.58 35.32
CA LEU A 93 -7.35 14.44 35.56
C LEU A 93 -6.99 12.98 35.84
N GLY A 94 -5.88 12.55 35.27
CA GLY A 94 -5.45 11.15 35.42
C GLY A 94 -6.22 10.13 34.56
N LYS A 95 -7.32 10.54 33.87
CA LYS A 95 -8.01 9.68 32.90
C LYS A 95 -7.22 9.57 31.60
N GLU A 96 -7.39 8.44 30.92
CA GLU A 96 -6.76 8.22 29.60
C GLU A 96 -7.71 8.64 28.48
N PHE A 97 -7.20 9.48 27.62
CA PHE A 97 -7.88 9.97 26.43
C PHE A 97 -7.25 9.36 25.19
N PHE A 98 -8.07 8.93 24.27
CA PHE A 98 -7.65 8.57 22.92
C PHE A 98 -7.62 9.83 22.07
N VAL A 99 -6.52 10.06 21.37
CA VAL A 99 -6.36 11.23 20.50
C VAL A 99 -6.05 10.77 19.11
N LEU A 100 -6.99 10.99 18.18
CA LEU A 100 -6.81 10.75 16.77
C LEU A 100 -6.47 12.06 16.05
N THR A 101 -5.50 12.02 15.16
CA THR A 101 -5.13 13.13 14.30
C THR A 101 -5.47 12.80 12.86
N SER A 102 -6.18 13.69 12.19
CA SER A 102 -6.54 13.52 10.78
C SER A 102 -6.46 14.85 10.02
N ILE A 103 -6.49 14.76 8.70
CA ILE A 103 -6.56 15.91 7.80
C ILE A 103 -8.03 16.15 7.47
N ALA A 104 -8.62 17.22 7.99
CA ALA A 104 -10.00 17.60 7.66
C ALA A 104 -10.09 18.20 6.25
N ARG A 105 -9.07 18.96 5.82
CA ARG A 105 -8.89 19.47 4.47
C ARG A 105 -7.40 19.48 4.13
N GLY A 106 -7.05 18.76 3.09
CA GLY A 106 -5.68 18.69 2.57
C GLY A 106 -5.45 19.65 1.40
N ILE A 107 -4.39 19.39 0.69
CA ILE A 107 -3.94 20.16 -0.48
C ILE A 107 -4.08 19.39 -1.79
N GLY A 108 -4.70 18.20 -1.79
CA GLY A 108 -4.88 17.39 -3.00
C GLY A 108 -3.58 16.78 -3.53
N GLU A 109 -2.51 16.72 -2.73
CA GLU A 109 -1.20 16.25 -3.17
C GLU A 109 -0.65 15.20 -2.22
N ARG A 110 -0.03 14.13 -2.79
CA ARG A 110 0.61 13.05 -2.03
C ARG A 110 -0.34 12.44 -0.99
N SER A 111 0.11 12.24 0.23
CA SER A 111 -0.70 11.76 1.35
C SER A 111 -1.37 12.87 2.16
N LEU A 112 -1.41 14.10 1.64
CA LEU A 112 -2.02 15.26 2.31
C LEU A 112 -3.43 15.52 1.79
N LEU A 113 -4.29 14.52 1.89
CA LEU A 113 -5.67 14.52 1.41
C LEU A 113 -6.65 14.66 2.58
N GLY A 114 -7.78 15.30 2.34
CA GLY A 114 -8.87 15.37 3.32
C GLY A 114 -9.38 13.98 3.68
N GLY A 115 -9.59 13.73 4.96
CA GLY A 115 -10.01 12.44 5.50
C GLY A 115 -8.87 11.51 5.93
N MET A 116 -7.63 11.76 5.50
CA MET A 116 -6.49 10.91 5.85
C MET A 116 -6.15 10.98 7.34
N SER A 117 -6.01 9.83 7.98
CA SER A 117 -5.46 9.73 9.33
C SER A 117 -3.95 9.93 9.33
N ILE A 118 -3.43 10.70 10.29
CA ILE A 118 -1.99 10.94 10.46
C ILE A 118 -1.47 9.97 11.52
N GLY A 119 -0.37 9.26 11.20
CA GLY A 119 0.26 8.34 12.14
C GLY A 119 -0.51 7.02 12.28
N PHE A 120 -0.99 6.43 11.18
CA PHE A 120 -1.66 5.13 11.19
C PHE A 120 -0.84 4.09 11.96
N GLY A 121 -1.49 3.44 12.96
CA GLY A 121 -0.85 2.50 13.87
C GLY A 121 -0.03 3.15 15.01
N ASP A 122 -0.01 4.48 15.10
CA ASP A 122 0.59 5.24 16.21
C ASP A 122 -0.51 5.95 17.03
N ASP A 123 -1.40 5.18 17.61
CA ASP A 123 -2.53 5.68 18.39
C ASP A 123 -2.06 6.37 19.67
N TRP A 124 -2.51 7.60 19.87
CA TRP A 124 -2.08 8.40 21.00
C TRP A 124 -3.01 8.23 22.17
N VAL A 125 -2.45 7.80 23.31
CA VAL A 125 -3.13 7.82 24.59
C VAL A 125 -2.58 8.98 25.42
N TRP A 126 -3.43 9.96 25.70
CA TRP A 126 -3.04 11.12 26.49
C TRP A 126 -3.60 11.03 27.90
N GLN A 127 -2.95 11.72 28.82
CA GLN A 127 -3.39 11.95 30.19
C GLN A 127 -3.09 13.39 30.59
N PHE A 128 -4.05 14.05 31.20
CA PHE A 128 -3.82 15.37 31.80
C PHE A 128 -3.43 15.18 33.26
N ARG A 129 -2.28 15.73 33.67
CA ARG A 129 -1.74 15.66 35.02
C ARG A 129 -1.57 17.07 35.59
N LYS A 130 -2.12 17.36 36.73
CA LYS A 130 -1.87 18.59 37.43
C LYS A 130 -0.54 18.49 38.18
N VAL A 131 0.34 19.43 37.95
CA VAL A 131 1.61 19.59 38.64
C VAL A 131 1.72 21.07 39.03
N ASP A 132 1.62 21.33 40.32
CA ASP A 132 1.59 22.70 40.88
C ASP A 132 0.53 23.59 40.19
N ASP A 133 0.95 24.65 39.52
CA ASP A 133 0.11 25.62 38.79
C ASP A 133 -0.03 25.30 37.28
N THR A 134 0.37 24.09 36.85
CA THR A 134 0.35 23.66 35.45
C THR A 134 -0.45 22.40 35.26
N ILE A 135 -0.97 22.21 34.02
CA ILE A 135 -1.47 20.95 33.51
C ILE A 135 -0.44 20.42 32.50
N GLN A 136 0.09 19.26 32.76
CA GLN A 136 0.91 18.50 31.82
C GLN A 136 0.05 17.66 30.90
N VAL A 137 0.35 17.72 29.61
CA VAL A 137 -0.18 16.79 28.61
C VAL A 137 0.84 15.66 28.45
N VAL A 138 0.46 14.49 28.87
CA VAL A 138 1.36 13.33 28.93
C VAL A 138 0.89 12.29 27.93
N ARG A 139 1.76 11.88 27.02
CA ARG A 139 1.54 10.70 26.17
C ARG A 139 1.95 9.46 26.93
N ARG A 140 1.01 8.54 27.10
CA ARG A 140 1.18 7.31 27.86
C ARG A 140 1.99 6.27 27.08
N SER A 141 2.90 5.60 27.78
CA SER A 141 3.53 4.37 27.29
C SER A 141 2.57 3.20 27.53
N VAL A 142 1.83 2.79 26.48
CA VAL A 142 0.81 1.75 26.60
C VAL A 142 1.22 0.39 26.04
N ARG A 143 2.35 0.34 25.34
CA ARG A 143 2.82 -0.87 24.65
C ARG A 143 3.52 -1.89 25.57
N PHE A 144 3.94 -1.46 26.74
CA PHE A 144 4.71 -2.27 27.71
C PHE A 144 3.91 -2.34 29.02
N PHE A 145 3.64 -3.54 29.47
CA PHE A 145 2.86 -3.72 30.69
C PHE A 145 3.23 -5.01 31.43
N ALA A 146 2.80 -5.12 32.66
CA ALA A 146 2.79 -6.34 33.47
C ALA A 146 1.57 -6.33 34.39
N ALA A 147 1.25 -7.47 35.00
CA ALA A 147 0.12 -7.60 35.91
C ALA A 147 0.21 -6.56 37.03
N GLN A 148 -0.86 -5.79 37.21
CA GLN A 148 -0.90 -4.70 38.16
C GLN A 148 -0.54 -5.18 39.60
N GLY A 149 0.39 -4.46 40.23
CA GLY A 149 0.85 -4.76 41.58
C GLY A 149 1.92 -5.85 41.68
N SER A 150 2.29 -6.49 40.57
CA SER A 150 3.37 -7.48 40.53
C SER A 150 4.76 -6.81 40.63
N PRO A 151 5.82 -7.55 41.01
CA PRO A 151 7.19 -7.03 40.92
C PRO A 151 7.58 -6.60 39.51
N GLU A 152 7.10 -7.34 38.50
CA GLU A 152 7.32 -7.05 37.09
C GLU A 152 6.69 -5.72 36.67
N SER A 153 5.50 -5.39 37.18
CA SER A 153 4.88 -4.08 36.96
C SER A 153 5.77 -2.95 37.45
N LYS A 154 6.37 -3.09 38.63
CA LYS A 154 7.32 -2.09 39.17
C LYS A 154 8.57 -1.98 38.30
N ALA A 155 9.07 -3.09 37.76
CA ALA A 155 10.22 -3.13 36.88
C ALA A 155 9.89 -2.46 35.52
N VAL A 156 8.69 -2.66 34.97
CA VAL A 156 8.19 -1.98 33.78
C VAL A 156 8.14 -0.45 34.02
N ASP A 157 7.59 -0.03 35.14
CA ASP A 157 7.51 1.39 35.52
C ASP A 157 8.89 2.06 35.66
N LEU A 158 9.93 1.28 36.03
CA LEU A 158 11.31 1.77 36.08
C LEU A 158 11.96 1.85 34.68
N ALA A 159 11.54 1.01 33.76
CA ALA A 159 12.16 0.87 32.43
C ALA A 159 11.51 1.76 31.36
N TYR A 160 10.20 2.01 31.46
CA TYR A 160 9.42 2.66 30.41
C TYR A 160 8.66 3.85 30.97
N THR A 161 9.14 5.05 30.65
CA THR A 161 8.51 6.30 31.09
C THR A 161 7.45 6.79 30.09
N ASP A 162 6.49 7.54 30.60
CA ASP A 162 5.59 8.35 29.78
C ASP A 162 6.33 9.56 29.19
N SER A 163 5.79 10.13 28.12
CA SER A 163 6.34 11.35 27.52
C SER A 163 5.50 12.57 27.91
N VAL A 164 6.10 13.52 28.61
CA VAL A 164 5.48 14.84 28.84
C VAL A 164 5.65 15.66 27.56
N LEU A 165 4.55 15.87 26.81
CA LEU A 165 4.58 16.62 25.56
C LEU A 165 4.52 18.12 25.78
N PHE A 166 3.67 18.57 26.71
CA PHE A 166 3.44 19.98 27.03
C PHE A 166 3.23 20.18 28.52
N SER A 167 3.54 21.38 28.98
CA SER A 167 3.18 21.86 30.31
C SER A 167 2.55 23.25 30.16
N VAL A 168 1.26 23.38 30.47
CA VAL A 168 0.48 24.61 30.25
C VAL A 168 0.01 25.16 31.58
N LYS A 169 0.20 26.45 31.79
CA LYS A 169 -0.24 27.12 33.02
C LYS A 169 -1.76 27.09 33.17
N ILE A 170 -2.22 26.89 34.37
CA ILE A 170 -3.63 27.07 34.73
C ILE A 170 -3.91 28.56 34.72
N ALA A 171 -4.73 29.01 33.76
CA ALA A 171 -5.05 30.42 33.55
C ALA A 171 -6.10 30.93 34.56
N ALA A 172 -7.02 30.05 34.98
CA ALA A 172 -8.00 30.33 36.02
C ALA A 172 -8.55 29.00 36.61
N THR A 173 -9.21 29.12 37.76
CA THR A 173 -9.99 28.01 38.34
C THR A 173 -11.47 28.36 38.26
N SER A 174 -12.29 27.44 37.77
CA SER A 174 -13.74 27.64 37.67
C SER A 174 -14.41 27.60 39.03
N PRO A 175 -15.64 28.12 39.16
CA PRO A 175 -16.39 28.05 40.44
C PRO A 175 -16.66 26.60 40.88
N SER A 176 -16.62 25.64 39.97
CA SER A 176 -16.76 24.21 40.25
C SER A 176 -15.44 23.50 40.55
N GLY A 177 -14.33 24.24 40.62
CA GLY A 177 -12.98 23.69 40.86
C GLY A 177 -12.21 23.29 39.62
N GLY A 178 -12.83 23.35 38.43
CA GLY A 178 -12.17 22.96 37.18
C GLY A 178 -11.01 23.88 36.80
N HIS A 179 -9.97 23.32 36.20
CA HIS A 179 -8.75 24.03 35.79
C HIS A 179 -8.86 24.52 34.35
N VAL A 180 -8.80 25.80 34.13
CA VAL A 180 -8.87 26.42 32.80
C VAL A 180 -7.47 26.60 32.23
N ILE A 181 -7.24 26.02 31.05
CA ILE A 181 -5.96 26.11 30.32
C ILE A 181 -6.15 26.67 28.90
N ASP A 182 -5.17 27.40 28.38
CA ASP A 182 -5.12 27.82 26.99
C ASP A 182 -4.63 26.63 26.14
N LEU A 183 -5.38 26.27 25.11
CA LEU A 183 -5.04 25.17 24.21
C LEU A 183 -4.07 25.54 23.08
N ALA A 184 -3.81 26.81 22.84
CA ALA A 184 -2.95 27.26 21.76
C ALA A 184 -1.51 26.72 21.84
N PRO A 185 -0.85 26.64 23.02
CA PRO A 185 0.49 26.08 23.13
C PRO A 185 0.58 24.60 22.77
N ILE A 186 -0.54 23.89 22.77
CA ILE A 186 -0.60 22.45 22.42
C ILE A 186 -0.86 22.29 20.93
N PHE A 187 -1.95 22.86 20.42
CA PHE A 187 -2.50 22.53 19.11
C PHE A 187 -2.10 23.50 18.00
N LEU A 188 -1.79 24.77 18.30
CA LEU A 188 -1.28 25.69 17.29
C LEU A 188 0.24 25.54 17.12
N THR A 189 0.65 24.30 16.88
CA THR A 189 2.04 23.85 16.66
C THR A 189 2.05 22.78 15.55
N ASP A 190 3.21 22.36 15.10
CA ASP A 190 3.33 21.17 14.22
C ASP A 190 3.28 19.88 15.05
N LEU A 191 2.22 19.74 15.85
CA LEU A 191 2.05 18.59 16.73
C LEU A 191 2.09 17.25 15.97
N PRO A 192 1.45 17.09 14.80
CA PRO A 192 1.52 15.84 14.04
C PRO A 192 2.78 15.68 13.19
N ARG A 193 3.70 16.66 13.23
CA ARG A 193 4.97 16.68 12.47
C ARG A 193 4.78 16.59 10.93
N LEU A 194 3.78 17.27 10.40
CA LEU A 194 3.52 17.27 8.96
C LEU A 194 4.64 17.94 8.14
N ALA A 195 5.46 18.80 8.76
CA ALA A 195 6.65 19.33 8.11
C ALA A 195 7.59 18.22 7.56
N ALA A 196 7.59 17.03 8.17
CA ALA A 196 8.34 15.89 7.67
C ALA A 196 7.82 15.37 6.29
N SER A 197 6.53 15.56 5.99
CA SER A 197 5.91 15.22 4.71
C SER A 197 5.97 16.36 3.69
N LEU A 198 6.46 17.53 4.11
CA LEU A 198 6.61 18.74 3.29
C LEU A 198 8.07 19.22 3.29
N PRO A 199 8.99 18.53 2.57
CA PRO A 199 10.41 18.91 2.54
C PRO A 199 10.61 20.37 2.12
N GLY A 200 11.34 21.12 2.90
CA GLY A 200 11.60 22.55 2.66
C GLY A 200 10.53 23.50 3.21
N PHE A 201 9.51 22.98 3.92
CA PHE A 201 8.49 23.77 4.58
C PHE A 201 8.64 23.71 6.09
N SER A 202 8.23 24.78 6.77
CA SER A 202 8.18 24.87 8.23
C SER A 202 6.84 25.44 8.70
N PHE A 203 6.39 25.00 9.88
CA PHE A 203 5.17 25.48 10.47
C PHE A 203 5.25 26.99 10.78
N ALA A 204 4.25 27.74 10.33
CA ALA A 204 4.14 29.19 10.53
C ALA A 204 3.06 29.50 11.56
N ARG A 205 3.47 29.68 12.82
CA ARG A 205 2.57 29.94 13.95
C ARG A 205 1.74 31.19 13.76
N ASP A 206 2.33 32.25 13.23
CA ASP A 206 1.71 33.56 12.98
C ASP A 206 0.59 33.55 11.94
N ARG A 207 0.57 32.50 11.09
CA ARG A 207 -0.42 32.28 10.04
C ARG A 207 -1.34 31.08 10.29
N SER A 208 -1.23 30.48 11.48
CA SER A 208 -2.03 29.31 11.86
C SER A 208 -3.08 29.72 12.90
N ASN A 209 -4.31 29.23 12.68
CA ASN A 209 -5.48 29.64 13.46
C ASN A 209 -6.36 28.45 13.81
N TRP A 210 -7.28 28.66 14.76
CA TRP A 210 -8.36 27.72 15.04
C TRP A 210 -9.35 27.66 13.87
N GLY A 211 -9.69 26.45 13.43
CA GLY A 211 -10.79 26.17 12.53
C GLY A 211 -12.12 25.99 13.25
N ARG A 212 -12.85 24.96 12.85
CA ARG A 212 -14.09 24.54 13.53
C ARG A 212 -13.74 23.92 14.87
N ILE A 213 -14.53 24.24 15.87
CA ILE A 213 -14.42 23.69 17.23
C ILE A 213 -15.77 23.15 17.63
N LYS A 214 -15.83 21.88 18.03
CA LYS A 214 -17.04 21.21 18.50
C LYS A 214 -16.74 20.47 19.78
N ALA A 215 -17.73 20.39 20.64
CA ALA A 215 -17.68 19.58 21.85
C ALA A 215 -18.96 18.74 21.92
N PHE A 216 -18.80 17.43 22.06
CA PHE A 216 -19.86 16.46 22.19
C PHE A 216 -19.78 15.81 23.59
N PRO A 217 -20.84 15.10 24.02
CA PRO A 217 -20.82 14.43 25.32
C PRO A 217 -19.64 13.45 25.48
N ASP A 218 -19.21 12.78 24.40
CA ASP A 218 -18.23 11.69 24.43
C ASP A 218 -16.89 12.07 23.77
N ASN A 219 -16.84 13.17 22.99
CA ASN A 219 -15.61 13.63 22.33
C ASN A 219 -15.54 15.15 22.16
N VAL A 220 -14.33 15.61 21.82
CA VAL A 220 -14.05 16.98 21.43
C VAL A 220 -13.31 16.98 20.09
N GLU A 221 -13.78 17.83 19.17
CA GLU A 221 -13.21 17.99 17.84
C GLU A 221 -12.58 19.38 17.69
N LEU A 222 -11.28 19.41 17.46
CA LEU A 222 -10.52 20.65 17.29
C LEU A 222 -9.92 20.69 15.90
N GLU A 223 -10.34 21.64 15.08
CA GLU A 223 -9.65 21.92 13.82
C GLU A 223 -8.64 23.06 13.97
N VAL A 224 -7.49 22.86 13.36
CA VAL A 224 -6.43 23.85 13.23
C VAL A 224 -6.13 24.08 11.77
N ALA A 225 -6.28 25.30 11.30
CA ALA A 225 -5.74 25.72 10.01
C ALA A 225 -4.23 25.93 10.17
N ALA A 226 -3.48 24.86 9.96
CA ALA A 226 -2.04 24.83 10.10
C ALA A 226 -1.39 25.28 8.79
N THR A 227 -0.66 26.39 8.82
CA THR A 227 0.03 26.94 7.66
C THR A 227 1.51 26.62 7.72
N TYR A 228 2.04 26.12 6.61
CA TYR A 228 3.46 25.81 6.40
C TYR A 228 4.02 26.75 5.35
N GLY A 229 5.14 27.35 5.64
CA GLY A 229 5.81 28.28 4.73
C GLY A 229 7.13 27.75 4.22
N SER A 230 7.42 28.00 2.94
CA SER A 230 8.73 27.80 2.35
C SER A 230 9.32 29.13 1.90
N SER A 231 10.62 29.30 2.09
CA SER A 231 11.39 30.39 1.51
C SER A 231 12.07 29.99 0.19
N GLY A 232 11.97 28.71 -0.20
CA GLY A 232 12.54 28.18 -1.44
C GLY A 232 11.63 28.39 -2.64
N ALA A 233 12.17 28.11 -3.83
CA ALA A 233 11.44 28.15 -5.11
C ALA A 233 10.65 26.85 -5.38
N THR A 234 10.24 26.12 -4.34
CA THR A 234 9.45 24.90 -4.49
C THR A 234 8.04 25.24 -4.95
N THR A 235 7.56 24.59 -5.99
CA THR A 235 6.18 24.70 -6.46
C THR A 235 5.40 23.44 -6.09
N ILE A 236 4.13 23.62 -5.77
CA ILE A 236 3.13 22.57 -5.59
C ILE A 236 1.94 22.99 -6.43
N ASP A 237 1.64 22.30 -7.49
CA ASP A 237 0.65 22.72 -8.50
C ASP A 237 -0.78 22.84 -7.96
N THR A 238 -1.10 22.07 -6.94
CA THR A 238 -2.41 22.10 -6.27
C THR A 238 -2.57 23.25 -5.26
N VAL A 239 -1.50 24.01 -5.00
CA VAL A 239 -1.48 25.10 -4.01
C VAL A 239 -1.28 26.43 -4.72
N PRO A 240 -2.16 27.44 -4.49
CA PRO A 240 -2.07 28.73 -5.14
C PRO A 240 -0.75 29.48 -4.91
N ASP A 241 -0.15 29.32 -3.71
CA ASP A 241 1.10 29.98 -3.32
C ASP A 241 1.82 29.17 -2.24
N THR A 242 2.98 28.63 -2.56
CA THR A 242 3.80 27.80 -1.66
C THR A 242 4.46 28.56 -0.50
N ARG A 243 4.39 29.89 -0.49
CA ARG A 243 4.77 30.68 0.70
C ARG A 243 3.83 30.47 1.88
N GLY A 244 2.63 29.89 1.63
CA GLY A 244 1.63 29.62 2.65
C GLY A 244 0.75 28.41 2.29
N VAL A 245 1.25 27.21 2.54
CA VAL A 245 0.50 25.97 2.38
C VAL A 245 -0.32 25.72 3.63
N THR A 246 -1.66 25.80 3.53
CA THR A 246 -2.55 25.61 4.68
C THR A 246 -3.25 24.27 4.60
N ILE A 247 -3.11 23.49 5.67
CA ILE A 247 -3.76 22.17 5.87
C ILE A 247 -4.66 22.30 7.10
N ILE A 248 -5.91 21.87 6.99
CA ILE A 248 -6.80 21.82 8.15
C ILE A 248 -6.59 20.46 8.83
N ILE A 249 -5.97 20.51 10.00
CA ILE A 249 -5.72 19.34 10.84
C ILE A 249 -6.84 19.23 11.85
N ARG A 250 -7.37 18.03 12.04
CA ARG A 250 -8.36 17.72 13.05
C ARG A 250 -7.74 16.86 14.14
N TYR A 251 -8.05 17.21 15.37
CA TYR A 251 -7.77 16.43 16.57
C TYR A 251 -9.09 16.00 17.19
N SER A 252 -9.32 14.68 17.23
CA SER A 252 -10.46 14.10 17.91
C SER A 252 -9.99 13.53 19.24
N ILE A 253 -10.61 13.97 20.34
CA ILE A 253 -10.22 13.61 21.70
C ILE A 253 -11.43 12.98 22.40
N SER A 254 -11.32 11.70 22.77
CA SER A 254 -12.36 10.98 23.50
C SER A 254 -11.77 10.22 24.69
N LEU A 255 -12.58 9.85 25.67
CA LEU A 255 -12.11 8.96 26.74
C LEU A 255 -11.91 7.55 26.19
N LEU A 256 -10.85 6.89 26.62
CA LEU A 256 -10.73 5.44 26.42
C LEU A 256 -11.83 4.73 27.23
N PRO A 257 -12.64 3.88 26.58
CA PRO A 257 -13.74 3.22 27.26
C PRO A 257 -13.23 2.26 28.35
N GLN A 258 -13.90 2.29 29.51
CA GLN A 258 -13.78 1.26 30.54
C GLN A 258 -15.04 0.42 30.49
N ASN A 259 -15.01 -0.68 29.76
CA ASN A 259 -16.16 -1.54 29.51
C ASN A 259 -15.85 -3.02 29.73
N SER A 260 -16.80 -3.91 29.42
CA SER A 260 -16.66 -5.37 29.55
C SER A 260 -15.98 -6.03 28.32
N TYR A 261 -15.33 -5.27 27.44
CA TYR A 261 -14.68 -5.82 26.27
C TYR A 261 -13.55 -6.78 26.65
N VAL A 262 -13.60 -7.98 26.09
CA VAL A 262 -12.55 -8.99 26.24
C VAL A 262 -11.73 -9.01 24.95
N PRO A 263 -10.44 -8.67 25.01
CA PRO A 263 -9.55 -8.80 23.88
C PRO A 263 -9.51 -10.23 23.34
N ARG A 264 -9.34 -10.41 22.03
CA ARG A 264 -9.21 -11.72 21.41
C ARG A 264 -7.82 -11.90 20.86
N LEU A 265 -7.19 -13.05 21.16
CA LEU A 265 -5.86 -13.36 20.70
C LEU A 265 -5.85 -13.45 19.17
N ALA A 266 -4.79 -12.91 18.56
CA ALA A 266 -4.54 -13.05 17.14
C ALA A 266 -3.92 -14.42 16.83
N ASP A 267 -4.13 -14.86 15.61
CA ASP A 267 -3.53 -16.06 15.03
C ASP A 267 -3.00 -15.71 13.64
N ASP A 268 -1.80 -16.13 13.31
CA ASP A 268 -1.14 -15.80 12.04
C ASP A 268 -1.76 -16.51 10.82
N ARG A 269 -2.62 -17.50 11.06
CA ARG A 269 -3.43 -18.17 10.03
C ARG A 269 -4.61 -17.33 9.56
N VAL A 270 -5.03 -16.33 10.37
CA VAL A 270 -6.24 -15.51 10.11
C VAL A 270 -5.88 -14.03 10.04
N GLY A 271 -6.17 -13.40 8.94
CA GLY A 271 -5.73 -12.06 8.60
C GLY A 271 -6.48 -10.93 9.29
N TYR A 272 -6.11 -10.60 10.51
CA TYR A 272 -6.60 -9.44 11.24
C TYR A 272 -5.52 -8.37 11.41
N PHE A 273 -5.91 -7.10 11.44
CA PHE A 273 -5.09 -6.06 12.07
C PHE A 273 -4.94 -6.36 13.55
N VAL A 274 -3.76 -6.08 14.09
CA VAL A 274 -3.44 -6.45 15.46
C VAL A 274 -2.97 -5.26 16.29
N THR A 275 -3.39 -5.25 17.54
CA THR A 275 -2.80 -4.46 18.61
C THR A 275 -1.76 -5.34 19.30
N ALA A 276 -0.48 -4.99 19.13
CA ALA A 276 0.63 -5.74 19.69
C ALA A 276 1.19 -5.05 20.94
N LEU A 277 1.26 -5.77 22.04
CA LEU A 277 1.73 -5.32 23.34
C LEU A 277 2.83 -6.24 23.85
N LYS A 278 3.67 -5.75 24.74
CA LYS A 278 4.70 -6.54 25.40
C LYS A 278 4.31 -6.78 26.85
N ASP A 279 3.96 -8.01 27.17
CA ASP A 279 3.53 -8.44 28.51
C ASP A 279 4.71 -9.06 29.27
N PHE A 280 5.13 -8.39 30.33
CA PHE A 280 6.21 -8.85 31.19
C PHE A 280 5.72 -9.72 32.37
N SER A 281 4.40 -9.92 32.50
CA SER A 281 3.84 -10.86 33.49
C SER A 281 4.09 -12.31 33.13
N GLN A 282 4.23 -12.59 31.86
CA GLN A 282 4.40 -13.94 31.35
C GLN A 282 5.85 -14.38 31.44
N GLN A 283 6.10 -15.49 32.10
CA GLN A 283 7.38 -16.19 32.06
C GLN A 283 7.42 -17.03 30.78
N VAL A 284 7.53 -16.37 29.64
CA VAL A 284 7.63 -17.05 28.35
C VAL A 284 9.09 -17.05 27.92
N GLU A 285 9.59 -18.21 27.56
CA GLU A 285 10.99 -18.38 27.15
C GLU A 285 11.26 -17.79 25.77
N GLU A 286 10.23 -17.64 24.90
CA GLU A 286 10.42 -17.33 23.48
C GLU A 286 9.90 -15.94 23.03
N ASP A 287 8.70 -15.52 23.38
CA ASP A 287 8.12 -14.24 22.95
C ASP A 287 7.23 -13.61 24.02
N ARG A 288 7.49 -12.34 24.35
CA ARG A 288 6.66 -11.56 25.29
C ARG A 288 5.58 -10.76 24.60
N PHE A 289 5.48 -10.84 23.29
CA PHE A 289 4.44 -10.12 22.56
C PHE A 289 3.10 -10.82 22.69
N VAL A 290 2.13 -10.06 23.17
CA VAL A 290 0.70 -10.42 23.09
C VAL A 290 0.09 -9.64 21.96
N ARG A 291 -0.61 -10.34 21.09
CA ARG A 291 -1.25 -9.77 19.88
C ARG A 291 -2.74 -10.00 20.00
N TYR A 292 -3.50 -8.90 20.06
CA TYR A 292 -4.95 -8.94 20.02
C TYR A 292 -5.44 -8.51 18.65
N ILE A 293 -6.44 -9.22 18.09
CA ILE A 293 -7.10 -8.78 16.87
C ILE A 293 -7.87 -7.49 17.11
N ASN A 294 -7.91 -6.61 16.13
CA ASN A 294 -8.76 -5.45 16.16
C ASN A 294 -10.16 -5.86 15.76
N ARG A 295 -11.17 -5.63 16.63
CA ARG A 295 -12.57 -6.00 16.38
C ARG A 295 -13.55 -5.16 17.17
N TRP A 296 -14.79 -5.13 16.72
CA TRP A 296 -15.91 -4.53 17.45
C TRP A 296 -16.33 -5.38 18.64
N GLN A 297 -16.90 -4.72 19.65
CA GLN A 297 -17.59 -5.42 20.73
C GLN A 297 -19.01 -5.76 20.27
N LEU A 298 -19.30 -7.06 20.13
CA LEU A 298 -20.64 -7.56 19.86
C LEU A 298 -21.06 -8.54 20.95
N GLU A 299 -22.23 -8.32 21.52
CA GLU A 299 -22.84 -9.18 22.51
C GLU A 299 -24.25 -9.55 22.06
N LYS A 300 -24.62 -10.83 22.13
CA LYS A 300 -25.98 -11.27 21.80
C LYS A 300 -27.03 -10.63 22.72
N ALA A 301 -28.14 -10.21 22.16
CA ALA A 301 -29.29 -9.77 22.95
C ALA A 301 -29.90 -10.94 23.74
N ASP A 302 -29.97 -12.13 23.10
CA ASP A 302 -30.26 -13.40 23.79
C ASP A 302 -29.04 -14.33 23.72
N PRO A 303 -28.27 -14.46 24.83
CA PRO A 303 -27.08 -15.31 24.85
C PRO A 303 -27.36 -16.80 24.65
N LYS A 304 -28.63 -17.25 24.85
CA LYS A 304 -29.02 -18.67 24.73
C LYS A 304 -29.45 -19.05 23.31
N ALA A 305 -29.87 -18.08 22.52
CA ALA A 305 -30.25 -18.34 21.13
C ALA A 305 -29.05 -18.73 20.28
N ALA A 306 -29.20 -19.71 19.38
CA ALA A 306 -28.14 -20.08 18.43
C ALA A 306 -27.76 -18.86 17.54
N ILE A 307 -28.74 -18.14 17.03
CA ILE A 307 -28.59 -16.89 16.33
C ILE A 307 -29.40 -15.83 17.04
N SER A 308 -28.86 -14.67 17.32
CA SER A 308 -29.50 -13.56 18.01
C SER A 308 -29.01 -12.23 17.42
N PRO A 309 -29.84 -11.20 17.33
CA PRO A 309 -29.33 -9.87 17.07
C PRO A 309 -28.33 -9.44 18.17
N PRO A 310 -27.39 -8.57 17.89
CA PRO A 310 -26.56 -7.98 18.93
C PRO A 310 -27.36 -7.01 19.80
N LYS A 311 -26.94 -6.79 21.06
CA LYS A 311 -27.49 -5.73 21.92
C LYS A 311 -27.37 -4.34 21.28
N LYS A 312 -26.24 -4.11 20.62
CA LYS A 312 -25.92 -2.89 19.85
C LYS A 312 -25.33 -3.32 18.50
N PRO A 313 -26.02 -3.07 17.38
CA PRO A 313 -25.46 -3.37 16.07
C PRO A 313 -24.35 -2.37 15.70
N ILE A 314 -23.50 -2.77 14.76
CA ILE A 314 -22.55 -1.88 14.11
C ILE A 314 -23.36 -1.08 13.06
N VAL A 315 -23.51 0.23 13.29
CA VAL A 315 -24.33 1.08 12.43
C VAL A 315 -23.43 1.91 11.53
N PHE A 316 -23.62 1.80 10.22
CA PHE A 316 -22.99 2.69 9.25
C PHE A 316 -24.00 3.64 8.63
N TRP A 317 -23.65 4.90 8.56
CA TRP A 317 -24.47 5.93 7.96
C TRP A 317 -23.93 6.30 6.58
N ILE A 318 -24.75 6.13 5.55
CA ILE A 318 -24.45 6.67 4.23
C ILE A 318 -24.65 8.18 4.30
N GLU A 319 -23.56 8.93 4.12
CA GLU A 319 -23.58 10.39 4.22
C GLU A 319 -24.37 11.00 3.06
N LYS A 320 -24.95 12.18 3.30
CA LYS A 320 -25.76 12.89 2.31
C LYS A 320 -24.98 13.33 1.07
N THR A 321 -23.66 13.41 1.15
CA THR A 321 -22.75 13.68 0.02
C THR A 321 -22.72 12.56 -1.02
N VAL A 322 -23.12 11.33 -0.65
CA VAL A 322 -23.19 10.20 -1.56
C VAL A 322 -24.32 10.40 -2.57
N PRO A 323 -24.06 10.40 -3.90
CA PRO A 323 -25.13 10.53 -4.91
C PRO A 323 -26.18 9.43 -4.79
N PHE A 324 -27.45 9.79 -4.94
CA PHE A 324 -28.59 8.90 -4.71
C PHE A 324 -28.49 7.57 -5.45
N ARG A 325 -28.06 7.60 -6.72
CA ARG A 325 -27.96 6.41 -7.59
C ARG A 325 -26.99 5.37 -7.09
N TYR A 326 -25.98 5.72 -6.27
CA TYR A 326 -24.95 4.81 -5.78
C TYR A 326 -25.26 4.23 -4.40
N ARG A 327 -26.15 4.87 -3.64
CA ARG A 327 -26.53 4.44 -2.29
C ARG A 327 -27.00 2.97 -2.21
N PRO A 328 -27.77 2.44 -3.19
CA PRO A 328 -28.17 1.04 -3.18
C PRO A 328 -26.99 0.06 -3.28
N ALA A 329 -25.99 0.35 -4.12
CA ALA A 329 -24.80 -0.49 -4.29
C ALA A 329 -23.94 -0.49 -3.02
N ILE A 330 -23.73 0.69 -2.42
CA ILE A 330 -22.99 0.85 -1.16
C ILE A 330 -23.70 0.10 -0.03
N ARG A 331 -25.00 0.31 0.13
CA ARG A 331 -25.81 -0.40 1.12
C ARG A 331 -25.68 -1.91 0.96
N LYS A 332 -25.82 -2.42 -0.26
CA LYS A 332 -25.68 -3.85 -0.56
C LYS A 332 -24.29 -4.37 -0.18
N GLY A 333 -23.23 -3.63 -0.50
CA GLY A 333 -21.85 -4.00 -0.15
C GLY A 333 -21.67 -4.11 1.36
N ILE A 334 -22.13 -3.12 2.12
CA ILE A 334 -22.04 -3.10 3.58
C ILE A 334 -22.89 -4.21 4.22
N GLU A 335 -24.17 -4.33 3.83
CA GLU A 335 -25.10 -5.30 4.42
C GLU A 335 -24.76 -6.76 4.09
N SER A 336 -23.97 -7.02 3.03
CA SER A 336 -23.57 -8.38 2.63
C SER A 336 -22.79 -9.11 3.72
N TRP A 337 -22.08 -8.39 4.59
CA TRP A 337 -21.35 -8.99 5.71
C TRP A 337 -22.25 -9.63 6.78
N ASN A 338 -23.55 -9.29 6.80
CA ASN A 338 -24.50 -9.97 7.70
C ASN A 338 -24.56 -11.48 7.44
N GLU A 339 -24.29 -11.94 6.20
CA GLU A 339 -24.20 -13.38 5.92
C GLU A 339 -23.10 -14.05 6.75
N ALA A 340 -21.93 -13.42 6.85
CA ALA A 340 -20.82 -13.94 7.67
C ALA A 340 -21.14 -13.87 9.16
N PHE A 341 -21.78 -12.79 9.60
CA PHE A 341 -22.21 -12.65 11.00
C PHE A 341 -23.28 -13.65 11.41
N GLU A 342 -24.21 -14.03 10.53
CA GLU A 342 -25.19 -15.09 10.82
C GLU A 342 -24.50 -16.43 11.06
N LYS A 343 -23.47 -16.79 10.29
CA LYS A 343 -22.65 -17.97 10.53
C LYS A 343 -21.89 -17.89 11.86
N ALA A 344 -21.50 -16.70 12.29
CA ALA A 344 -20.90 -16.47 13.59
C ALA A 344 -21.92 -16.43 14.75
N GLY A 345 -23.23 -16.46 14.45
CA GLY A 345 -24.31 -16.51 15.45
C GLY A 345 -24.98 -15.16 15.75
N PHE A 346 -24.82 -14.15 14.87
CA PHE A 346 -25.46 -12.86 14.99
C PHE A 346 -26.38 -12.56 13.80
N ALA A 347 -27.66 -12.31 14.04
CA ALA A 347 -28.58 -11.78 13.03
C ALA A 347 -28.48 -10.25 13.00
N ASN A 348 -28.41 -9.66 11.79
CA ASN A 348 -28.40 -8.21 11.60
C ASN A 348 -27.33 -7.51 12.47
N ALA A 349 -26.10 -8.02 12.43
CA ALA A 349 -24.98 -7.44 13.16
C ALA A 349 -24.62 -6.05 12.65
N ILE A 350 -24.83 -5.82 11.37
CA ILE A 350 -24.57 -4.56 10.67
C ILE A 350 -25.88 -3.96 10.20
N GLU A 351 -26.06 -2.68 10.48
CA GLU A 351 -27.20 -1.89 10.04
C GLU A 351 -26.73 -0.71 9.22
N VAL A 352 -27.34 -0.48 8.05
CA VAL A 352 -27.05 0.68 7.21
C VAL A 352 -28.18 1.68 7.28
N ARG A 353 -27.86 2.89 7.67
CA ARG A 353 -28.78 4.02 7.75
C ARG A 353 -28.41 5.10 6.74
N GLN A 354 -29.40 5.89 6.38
CA GLN A 354 -29.19 7.05 5.52
C GLN A 354 -29.16 8.31 6.38
N GLN A 355 -28.12 9.13 6.23
CA GLN A 355 -28.10 10.44 6.86
C GLN A 355 -29.22 11.31 6.26
N PRO A 356 -30.11 11.87 7.09
CA PRO A 356 -31.14 12.80 6.64
C PRO A 356 -30.53 14.11 6.11
N ASP A 357 -31.22 14.77 5.18
CA ASP A 357 -30.76 16.07 4.65
C ASP A 357 -30.69 17.16 5.74
N VAL A 358 -31.67 17.12 6.66
CA VAL A 358 -31.68 17.95 7.88
C VAL A 358 -31.42 17.05 9.07
N THR A 359 -30.33 17.27 9.75
CA THR A 359 -29.90 16.46 10.89
C THR A 359 -29.19 17.32 11.92
N ASP A 360 -29.40 17.00 13.18
CA ASP A 360 -28.76 17.65 14.32
C ASP A 360 -27.40 17.00 14.69
N TRP A 361 -27.09 15.83 14.11
CA TRP A 361 -25.82 15.15 14.36
C TRP A 361 -24.77 15.46 13.28
N ASP A 362 -23.54 15.37 13.65
CA ASP A 362 -22.39 15.65 12.84
C ASP A 362 -21.60 14.36 12.55
N PRO A 363 -21.19 14.09 11.30
CA PRO A 363 -20.37 12.93 10.97
C PRO A 363 -19.03 12.83 11.71
N GLU A 364 -18.62 13.91 12.37
CA GLU A 364 -17.39 13.93 13.17
C GLU A 364 -17.60 13.48 14.63
N ASP A 365 -18.84 13.27 15.05
CA ASP A 365 -19.15 12.66 16.34
C ASP A 365 -18.83 11.16 16.29
N VAL A 366 -17.96 10.69 17.20
CA VAL A 366 -17.52 9.28 17.32
C VAL A 366 -18.65 8.26 17.51
N ASN A 367 -19.86 8.71 17.72
CA ASN A 367 -21.03 7.82 17.80
C ASN A 367 -21.61 7.44 16.44
N TYR A 368 -21.08 7.97 15.34
CA TYR A 368 -21.58 7.76 13.98
C TYR A 368 -20.50 7.26 13.04
N ASN A 369 -20.45 5.96 12.76
CA ASN A 369 -19.61 5.45 11.68
C ASN A 369 -20.21 5.88 10.33
N THR A 370 -19.41 6.40 9.44
CA THR A 370 -19.92 6.99 8.21
C THR A 370 -19.29 6.40 6.97
N PHE A 371 -20.08 6.32 5.89
CA PHE A 371 -19.57 6.18 4.53
C PHE A 371 -19.59 7.55 3.88
N ARG A 372 -18.41 8.13 3.67
CA ARG A 372 -18.21 9.49 3.19
C ARG A 372 -17.85 9.52 1.71
N TRP A 373 -18.32 10.56 1.06
CA TRP A 373 -18.03 10.81 -0.33
C TRP A 373 -17.26 12.12 -0.49
N ILE A 374 -16.04 12.02 -1.03
CA ILE A 374 -15.20 13.19 -1.26
C ILE A 374 -14.88 13.33 -2.75
N THR A 375 -14.35 14.46 -3.16
CA THR A 375 -13.82 14.72 -4.50
C THR A 375 -12.44 15.31 -4.34
N SER A 376 -11.40 14.53 -4.65
CA SER A 376 -10.01 14.95 -4.47
C SER A 376 -9.17 14.84 -5.74
N GLY A 377 -9.71 14.25 -6.81
CA GLY A 377 -8.97 13.97 -8.04
C GLY A 377 -7.95 12.83 -7.92
N GLN A 378 -7.90 12.14 -6.77
CA GLN A 378 -6.90 11.10 -6.51
C GLN A 378 -7.44 9.68 -6.68
N GLY A 379 -8.76 9.52 -6.69
CA GLY A 379 -9.45 8.25 -6.91
C GLY A 379 -9.09 7.17 -5.86
N PHE A 380 -9.44 7.36 -4.59
CA PHE A 380 -9.15 6.38 -3.53
C PHE A 380 -10.39 6.04 -2.68
N ALA A 381 -10.36 4.91 -1.95
CA ALA A 381 -11.22 4.62 -0.83
C ALA A 381 -10.38 4.12 0.35
N MET A 382 -10.85 4.23 1.53
CA MET A 382 -10.17 3.80 2.73
C MET A 382 -11.16 3.59 3.85
N GLY A 383 -11.02 2.46 4.57
CA GLY A 383 -11.81 2.15 5.76
C GLY A 383 -10.99 2.27 7.04
N PRO A 384 -10.57 3.48 7.49
CA PRO A 384 -9.84 3.61 8.74
C PRO A 384 -10.75 3.31 9.93
N SER A 385 -10.17 2.72 10.98
CA SER A 385 -10.83 2.49 12.25
C SER A 385 -10.03 3.09 13.40
N ARG A 386 -10.71 3.56 14.44
CA ARG A 386 -10.11 3.95 15.72
C ARG A 386 -10.07 2.74 16.64
N VAL A 387 -8.90 2.40 17.10
CA VAL A 387 -8.69 1.19 17.89
C VAL A 387 -8.13 1.53 19.27
N ASN A 388 -8.68 0.95 20.31
CA ASN A 388 -8.12 1.06 21.65
C ASN A 388 -6.76 0.36 21.69
N PRO A 389 -5.64 1.10 21.85
CA PRO A 389 -4.29 0.54 21.73
C PRO A 389 -3.88 -0.37 22.89
N ARG A 390 -4.76 -0.60 23.87
CA ARG A 390 -4.57 -1.57 24.94
C ARG A 390 -5.29 -2.89 24.72
N THR A 391 -6.35 -2.89 23.88
CA THR A 391 -7.25 -4.04 23.81
C THR A 391 -7.58 -4.51 22.41
N GLY A 392 -7.31 -3.70 21.39
CA GLY A 392 -7.75 -4.00 20.03
C GLY A 392 -9.26 -3.75 19.80
N GLN A 393 -9.97 -3.13 20.76
CA GLN A 393 -11.37 -2.80 20.54
C GLN A 393 -11.50 -1.69 19.50
N ILE A 394 -12.25 -1.93 18.44
CA ILE A 394 -12.64 -0.88 17.48
C ILE A 394 -13.73 -0.03 18.14
N LEU A 395 -13.52 1.27 18.15
CA LEU A 395 -14.38 2.24 18.83
C LEU A 395 -15.25 3.02 17.84
N ASP A 396 -14.70 3.26 16.65
CA ASP A 396 -15.30 4.02 15.57
C ASP A 396 -14.61 3.67 14.25
N ALA A 397 -15.34 3.82 13.14
CA ALA A 397 -14.77 3.62 11.82
C ALA A 397 -15.50 4.45 10.75
N ASP A 398 -14.75 5.07 9.86
CA ASP A 398 -15.26 5.76 8.70
C ASP A 398 -14.75 5.13 7.42
N ILE A 399 -15.58 5.08 6.39
CA ILE A 399 -15.18 4.73 5.04
C ILE A 399 -15.19 6.01 4.21
N ILE A 400 -14.05 6.31 3.60
CA ILE A 400 -13.89 7.48 2.75
C ILE A 400 -13.77 6.99 1.32
N PHE A 401 -14.62 7.49 0.44
CA PHE A 401 -14.65 7.14 -0.97
C PHE A 401 -14.52 8.39 -1.84
N ASP A 402 -13.56 8.39 -2.76
CA ASP A 402 -13.38 9.50 -3.70
C ASP A 402 -14.27 9.33 -4.93
N ALA A 403 -15.05 10.36 -5.24
CA ALA A 403 -15.93 10.41 -6.40
C ALA A 403 -15.21 10.17 -7.73
N ASP A 404 -13.96 10.58 -7.82
CA ASP A 404 -13.17 10.47 -9.05
C ASP A 404 -12.88 9.02 -9.41
N PHE A 405 -12.93 8.09 -8.44
CA PHE A 405 -12.94 6.67 -8.70
C PHE A 405 -14.04 6.24 -9.67
N LEU A 406 -15.23 6.84 -9.59
CA LEU A 406 -16.32 6.54 -10.53
C LEU A 406 -16.20 7.27 -11.86
N GLN A 407 -15.46 8.37 -11.90
CA GLN A 407 -15.20 9.04 -13.16
C GLN A 407 -14.35 8.16 -14.07
N PHE A 408 -13.41 7.38 -13.49
CA PHE A 408 -12.70 6.34 -14.24
C PHE A 408 -13.65 5.32 -14.87
N TRP A 409 -14.76 5.00 -14.22
CA TRP A 409 -15.75 4.07 -14.76
C TRP A 409 -16.77 4.71 -15.74
N ARG A 410 -16.98 6.02 -15.67
CA ARG A 410 -17.98 6.73 -16.50
C ARG A 410 -17.40 7.54 -17.63
N ARG A 411 -16.31 8.24 -17.36
CA ARG A 411 -15.59 9.01 -18.37
C ARG A 411 -14.45 8.14 -18.89
N GLU A 412 -14.81 7.12 -19.57
CA GLU A 412 -13.98 6.05 -20.11
C GLU A 412 -12.64 6.53 -20.70
N TYR A 413 -12.45 7.81 -20.99
CA TYR A 413 -11.35 8.30 -21.80
C TYR A 413 -10.82 9.70 -21.43
N GLU A 414 -11.46 10.46 -20.58
CA GLU A 414 -11.12 11.86 -20.35
C GLU A 414 -10.14 12.13 -19.19
N THR A 415 -9.92 11.16 -18.31
CA THR A 415 -9.22 11.38 -17.03
C THR A 415 -7.92 10.60 -16.83
N PHE A 416 -7.30 10.16 -17.89
CA PHE A 416 -5.91 9.69 -17.77
C PHE A 416 -4.97 10.89 -17.67
N THR A 417 -4.71 11.34 -16.45
CA THR A 417 -3.63 12.30 -16.21
C THR A 417 -2.28 11.62 -16.45
N PRO A 418 -1.22 12.36 -16.79
CA PRO A 418 0.14 11.81 -16.88
C PRO A 418 0.56 11.04 -15.64
N GLN A 419 0.11 11.46 -14.46
CA GLN A 419 0.36 10.76 -13.20
C GLN A 419 -0.36 9.42 -13.11
N SER A 420 -1.61 9.33 -13.59
CA SER A 420 -2.31 8.04 -13.67
C SER A 420 -1.69 7.13 -14.72
N ILE A 421 -1.17 7.67 -15.82
CA ILE A 421 -0.43 6.91 -16.85
C ILE A 421 0.93 6.47 -16.30
N ALA A 422 1.66 7.31 -15.59
CA ALA A 422 2.90 6.92 -14.92
C ALA A 422 2.64 5.84 -13.85
N ALA A 423 1.56 5.96 -13.09
CA ALA A 423 1.10 4.92 -12.18
C ALA A 423 0.68 3.64 -12.92
N LEU A 424 0.06 3.75 -14.08
CA LEU A 424 -0.38 2.65 -14.93
C LEU A 424 0.79 1.95 -15.65
N THR A 425 1.80 2.69 -16.04
CA THR A 425 2.97 2.18 -16.77
C THR A 425 4.14 1.79 -15.86
N GLY A 426 4.03 1.99 -14.57
CA GLY A 426 5.06 1.60 -13.61
C GLY A 426 6.16 2.62 -13.39
N GLY A 427 5.91 3.91 -13.64
CA GLY A 427 6.90 4.98 -13.50
C GLY A 427 7.80 5.17 -14.72
N GLY A 428 8.49 6.30 -14.79
CA GLY A 428 9.46 6.59 -15.84
C GLY A 428 10.69 5.67 -15.79
N PRO A 429 11.53 5.66 -16.84
CA PRO A 429 12.77 4.90 -16.84
C PRO A 429 13.71 5.41 -15.74
N GLY A 430 13.76 4.73 -14.62
CA GLY A 430 14.58 5.09 -13.46
C GLY A 430 13.84 5.14 -12.14
N ASP A 431 12.51 5.18 -12.15
CA ASP A 431 11.75 5.08 -10.92
C ASP A 431 11.76 3.64 -10.40
N PRO A 432 11.97 3.44 -9.10
CA PRO A 432 11.79 2.13 -8.51
C PRO A 432 10.35 1.67 -8.78
N PRO A 433 10.14 0.36 -8.98
CA PRO A 433 8.81 -0.15 -9.25
C PRO A 433 7.85 0.34 -8.16
N LEU A 434 6.64 0.75 -8.55
CA LEU A 434 5.53 1.11 -7.65
C LEU A 434 5.04 -0.06 -6.74
N VAL A 435 5.92 -0.97 -6.44
CA VAL A 435 5.83 -1.85 -5.29
C VAL A 435 6.38 -1.03 -4.14
N GLY A 436 5.48 -0.39 -3.41
CA GLY A 436 5.82 0.51 -2.34
C GLY A 436 6.90 -0.07 -1.45
N HIS A 437 8.08 0.51 -1.51
CA HIS A 437 8.87 0.60 -0.31
C HIS A 437 8.06 1.52 0.60
N GLY A 438 7.17 0.91 1.38
CA GLY A 438 6.53 1.57 2.48
C GLY A 438 7.61 2.06 3.42
N GLY A 439 8.04 3.31 3.24
CA GLY A 439 8.50 4.05 4.39
C GLY A 439 7.34 4.07 5.39
N PRO A 440 7.60 4.18 6.70
CA PRO A 440 6.52 4.26 7.68
C PRO A 440 5.64 5.47 7.34
N GLY A 441 4.53 5.24 6.63
CA GLY A 441 3.62 6.29 6.18
C GLY A 441 2.93 6.08 4.82
N CYS A 442 3.33 5.12 3.99
CA CYS A 442 2.58 4.80 2.78
C CYS A 442 1.38 3.89 3.11
N CYS A 443 0.19 4.43 2.95
CA CYS A 443 -1.05 3.68 3.09
C CYS A 443 -1.16 2.59 2.01
N PRO A 444 -1.40 1.31 2.37
CA PRO A 444 -1.66 0.24 1.40
C PRO A 444 -2.82 0.52 0.44
N ALA A 445 -3.76 1.36 0.84
CA ALA A 445 -4.89 1.81 0.04
C ALA A 445 -4.48 2.43 -1.31
N CYS A 446 -3.35 3.14 -1.40
CA CYS A 446 -2.93 3.79 -2.65
C CYS A 446 -2.66 2.81 -3.80
N SER A 447 -2.30 1.55 -3.52
CA SER A 447 -2.03 0.55 -4.58
C SER A 447 -3.30 -0.10 -5.14
N LEU A 448 -4.37 -0.20 -4.36
CA LEU A 448 -5.68 -0.70 -4.81
C LEU A 448 -6.20 0.15 -5.97
N PHE A 449 -6.10 1.47 -5.84
CA PHE A 449 -6.73 2.41 -6.76
C PHE A 449 -6.03 2.53 -8.09
N ALA A 450 -4.69 2.65 -8.08
CA ALA A 450 -3.91 2.62 -9.30
C ALA A 450 -4.18 1.34 -10.11
N GLY A 451 -4.32 0.21 -9.41
CA GLY A 451 -4.67 -1.06 -10.02
C GLY A 451 -6.10 -1.08 -10.58
N HIS A 452 -7.10 -0.66 -9.80
CA HIS A 452 -8.50 -0.61 -10.28
C HIS A 452 -8.70 0.38 -11.41
N ALA A 453 -8.04 1.54 -11.39
CA ALA A 453 -8.06 2.48 -12.51
C ALA A 453 -7.57 1.82 -13.80
N ARG A 454 -6.47 1.09 -13.74
CA ARG A 454 -5.94 0.33 -14.89
C ARG A 454 -6.93 -0.73 -15.36
N GLU A 455 -7.47 -1.53 -14.44
CA GLU A 455 -8.41 -2.61 -14.77
C GLU A 455 -9.71 -2.06 -15.37
N THR A 456 -10.18 -0.92 -14.89
CA THR A 456 -11.34 -0.23 -15.45
C THR A 456 -11.05 0.29 -16.85
N ALA A 457 -9.87 0.89 -17.06
CA ALA A 457 -9.44 1.33 -18.37
C ALA A 457 -9.30 0.17 -19.37
N LEU A 458 -8.83 -0.99 -18.89
CA LEU A 458 -8.81 -2.23 -19.68
C LEU A 458 -10.23 -2.65 -20.07
N ALA A 459 -11.16 -2.68 -19.10
CA ALA A 459 -12.55 -3.04 -19.34
C ALA A 459 -13.18 -2.11 -20.39
N ALA A 460 -13.06 -0.82 -20.18
CA ALA A 460 -13.59 0.19 -21.10
C ALA A 460 -13.03 0.03 -22.51
N THR A 461 -11.69 -0.12 -22.62
CA THR A 461 -11.03 -0.31 -23.92
C THR A 461 -11.48 -1.61 -24.61
N ALA A 462 -11.48 -2.73 -23.89
CA ALA A 462 -11.84 -4.04 -24.43
C ALA A 462 -13.32 -4.09 -24.87
N LEU A 463 -14.21 -3.53 -24.06
CA LEU A 463 -15.64 -3.53 -24.33
C LEU A 463 -16.00 -2.56 -25.48
N ALA A 464 -15.35 -1.39 -25.55
CA ALA A 464 -15.52 -0.47 -26.68
C ALA A 464 -15.12 -1.10 -28.02
N VAL A 465 -14.06 -1.91 -28.05
CA VAL A 465 -13.59 -2.58 -29.27
C VAL A 465 -14.41 -3.83 -29.59
N ASN A 466 -14.70 -4.66 -28.60
CA ASN A 466 -15.29 -5.99 -28.79
C ASN A 466 -16.83 -5.96 -28.94
N VAL A 467 -17.52 -4.94 -28.41
CA VAL A 467 -18.97 -4.82 -28.46
C VAL A 467 -19.37 -3.87 -29.60
N PRO A 468 -20.03 -4.36 -30.65
CA PRO A 468 -20.53 -3.50 -31.73
C PRO A 468 -21.53 -2.45 -31.21
N GLY A 469 -21.27 -1.19 -31.45
CA GLY A 469 -22.11 -0.09 -30.96
C GLY A 469 -21.75 0.41 -29.57
N GLY A 470 -20.70 -0.17 -28.93
CA GLY A 470 -20.31 0.16 -27.56
C GLY A 470 -21.18 -0.52 -26.51
N LEU A 471 -20.88 -0.27 -25.22
CA LEU A 471 -21.71 -0.78 -24.12
C LEU A 471 -23.04 -0.01 -24.07
N SER A 472 -24.12 -0.76 -23.82
CA SER A 472 -25.39 -0.14 -23.42
C SER A 472 -25.23 0.56 -22.06
N GLU A 473 -26.08 1.55 -21.82
CA GLU A 473 -26.10 2.23 -20.49
C GLU A 473 -26.37 1.25 -19.34
N GLU A 474 -27.17 0.20 -19.60
CA GLU A 474 -27.43 -0.85 -18.63
C GLU A 474 -26.16 -1.66 -18.29
N GLU A 475 -25.34 -2.01 -19.28
CA GLU A 475 -24.07 -2.73 -19.07
C GLU A 475 -23.02 -1.85 -18.36
N LYS A 476 -22.95 -0.55 -18.71
CA LYS A 476 -22.12 0.43 -18.01
C LYS A 476 -22.54 0.53 -16.53
N GLU A 477 -23.86 0.67 -16.28
CA GLU A 477 -24.37 0.75 -14.92
C GLU A 477 -24.12 -0.56 -14.14
N LYS A 478 -24.21 -1.71 -14.80
CA LYS A 478 -23.88 -3.02 -14.19
C LYS A 478 -22.40 -3.06 -13.77
N LEU A 479 -21.48 -2.65 -14.64
CA LEU A 479 -20.05 -2.60 -14.35
C LEU A 479 -19.77 -1.71 -13.13
N VAL A 480 -20.30 -0.47 -13.15
CA VAL A 480 -20.14 0.50 -12.06
C VAL A 480 -20.72 -0.02 -10.75
N THR A 481 -21.93 -0.58 -10.80
CA THR A 481 -22.64 -1.06 -9.60
C THR A 481 -21.91 -2.24 -8.98
N GLN A 482 -21.44 -3.21 -9.79
CA GLN A 482 -20.68 -4.37 -9.29
C GLN A 482 -19.34 -3.91 -8.68
N GLY A 483 -18.61 -3.03 -9.35
CA GLY A 483 -17.34 -2.51 -8.83
C GLY A 483 -17.52 -1.76 -7.52
N LEU A 484 -18.51 -0.87 -7.45
CA LEU A 484 -18.80 -0.11 -6.22
C LEU A 484 -19.26 -0.99 -5.07
N THR A 485 -20.06 -2.04 -5.37
CA THR A 485 -20.47 -3.03 -4.36
C THR A 485 -19.25 -3.79 -3.81
N LEU A 486 -18.34 -4.23 -4.70
CA LEU A 486 -17.11 -4.91 -4.27
C LEU A 486 -16.24 -4.02 -3.39
N VAL A 487 -16.00 -2.76 -3.81
CA VAL A 487 -15.19 -1.83 -3.02
C VAL A 487 -15.84 -1.56 -1.65
N ALA A 488 -17.15 -1.36 -1.62
CA ALA A 488 -17.86 -1.17 -0.34
C ALA A 488 -17.77 -2.41 0.57
N MET A 489 -17.80 -3.63 0.02
CA MET A 489 -17.53 -4.85 0.79
C MET A 489 -16.10 -4.87 1.32
N HIS A 490 -15.13 -4.57 0.48
CA HIS A 490 -13.71 -4.58 0.82
C HIS A 490 -13.38 -3.58 1.94
N GLU A 491 -13.76 -2.33 1.78
CA GLU A 491 -13.49 -1.29 2.78
C GLU A 491 -14.19 -1.57 4.11
N LEU A 492 -15.43 -2.10 4.04
CA LEU A 492 -16.08 -2.52 5.28
C LEU A 492 -15.30 -3.65 5.97
N GLY A 493 -14.75 -4.61 5.22
CA GLY A 493 -13.90 -5.67 5.77
C GLY A 493 -12.75 -5.11 6.61
N HIS A 494 -12.11 -4.03 6.16
CA HIS A 494 -11.07 -3.34 6.93
C HIS A 494 -11.62 -2.75 8.23
N THR A 495 -12.80 -2.15 8.18
CA THR A 495 -13.45 -1.60 9.40
C THR A 495 -13.92 -2.70 10.35
N LEU A 496 -14.02 -3.95 9.92
CA LEU A 496 -14.25 -5.12 10.75
C LEU A 496 -12.95 -5.73 11.31
N GLY A 497 -11.81 -5.15 10.99
CA GLY A 497 -10.49 -5.56 11.44
C GLY A 497 -9.73 -6.47 10.49
N LEU A 498 -10.28 -6.82 9.33
CA LEU A 498 -9.64 -7.73 8.37
C LEU A 498 -8.52 -7.05 7.58
N ARG A 499 -7.45 -7.80 7.35
CA ARG A 499 -6.37 -7.44 6.43
C ARG A 499 -6.64 -7.97 5.02
N HIS A 500 -5.87 -7.54 4.06
CA HIS A 500 -5.89 -8.11 2.71
C HIS A 500 -5.64 -9.62 2.73
N ASN A 501 -6.27 -10.34 1.78
CA ASN A 501 -5.97 -11.74 1.49
C ASN A 501 -5.72 -11.94 0.00
N PHE A 502 -4.46 -11.83 -0.43
CA PHE A 502 -4.03 -11.97 -1.83
C PHE A 502 -3.98 -13.42 -2.36
N LYS A 503 -4.56 -14.38 -1.64
CA LYS A 503 -4.89 -15.71 -2.14
C LYS A 503 -6.37 -15.88 -2.49
N GLY A 504 -7.16 -14.85 -2.29
CA GLY A 504 -8.59 -14.86 -2.57
C GLY A 504 -8.93 -15.20 -4.02
N SER A 505 -8.12 -14.72 -4.97
CA SER A 505 -8.28 -14.97 -6.41
C SER A 505 -7.76 -16.34 -6.89
N ALA A 506 -6.92 -17.03 -6.10
CA ALA A 506 -6.06 -18.10 -6.58
C ALA A 506 -6.65 -19.52 -6.49
N LEU A 507 -7.90 -19.70 -6.06
CA LEU A 507 -8.47 -21.04 -5.90
C LEU A 507 -9.29 -21.52 -7.12
N LYS A 508 -10.13 -20.65 -7.68
CA LYS A 508 -11.05 -21.01 -8.74
C LYS A 508 -10.40 -20.93 -10.11
N SER A 509 -10.77 -21.82 -11.04
CA SER A 509 -10.36 -21.70 -12.42
C SER A 509 -11.01 -20.47 -13.10
N LEU A 510 -10.45 -19.98 -14.20
CA LEU A 510 -11.09 -18.92 -14.99
C LEU A 510 -12.49 -19.35 -15.50
N ALA A 511 -12.68 -20.64 -15.78
CA ALA A 511 -13.97 -21.18 -16.17
C ALA A 511 -15.01 -21.07 -15.03
N ASP A 512 -14.60 -21.35 -13.78
CA ASP A 512 -15.48 -21.21 -12.61
C ASP A 512 -15.83 -19.75 -12.31
N TYR A 513 -14.88 -18.83 -12.52
CA TYR A 513 -15.13 -17.38 -12.41
C TYR A 513 -16.17 -16.89 -13.41
N ASN A 514 -16.27 -17.52 -14.58
CA ASN A 514 -17.18 -17.15 -15.64
C ASN A 514 -18.49 -17.97 -15.64
N ASP A 515 -18.65 -18.85 -14.67
CA ASP A 515 -19.92 -19.54 -14.37
C ASP A 515 -20.71 -18.70 -13.34
N VAL A 516 -21.67 -17.92 -13.85
CA VAL A 516 -22.46 -16.99 -13.03
C VAL A 516 -23.27 -17.69 -11.93
N GLU A 517 -23.73 -18.90 -12.16
CA GLU A 517 -24.48 -19.66 -11.14
C GLU A 517 -23.57 -20.06 -9.98
N LYS A 518 -22.35 -20.53 -10.29
CA LYS A 518 -21.35 -20.84 -9.27
C LYS A 518 -20.94 -19.59 -8.49
N THR A 519 -20.61 -18.52 -9.20
CA THR A 519 -20.11 -17.29 -8.53
C THR A 519 -21.17 -16.59 -7.68
N ARG A 520 -22.44 -16.69 -8.07
CA ARG A 520 -23.56 -16.16 -7.26
C ARG A 520 -23.87 -17.01 -6.04
N THR A 521 -23.46 -18.28 -6.04
CA THR A 521 -23.67 -19.20 -4.91
C THR A 521 -22.53 -19.14 -3.90
N SER A 522 -21.27 -19.16 -4.37
CA SER A 522 -20.06 -19.31 -3.54
C SER A 522 -19.08 -18.12 -3.61
N GLY A 523 -19.50 -16.97 -4.14
CA GLY A 523 -18.60 -15.85 -4.44
C GLY A 523 -17.73 -16.10 -5.69
N GLY A 524 -17.19 -15.07 -6.27
CA GLY A 524 -16.20 -15.17 -7.33
C GLY A 524 -14.82 -15.55 -6.77
N SER A 525 -14.41 -14.94 -5.67
CA SER A 525 -13.15 -15.20 -4.95
C SER A 525 -13.40 -15.90 -3.62
N THR A 526 -12.36 -16.40 -2.98
CA THR A 526 -12.46 -16.90 -1.61
C THR A 526 -12.47 -15.77 -0.58
N SER A 527 -12.05 -14.59 -0.96
CA SER A 527 -12.09 -13.38 -0.11
C SER A 527 -12.30 -12.13 -0.93
N VAL A 528 -13.16 -11.23 -0.44
CA VAL A 528 -13.32 -9.87 -0.98
C VAL A 528 -12.18 -8.95 -0.52
N MET A 529 -11.32 -9.42 0.38
CA MET A 529 -10.14 -8.69 0.83
C MET A 529 -8.95 -8.83 -0.12
N ASP A 530 -9.14 -9.45 -1.28
CA ASP A 530 -8.18 -9.47 -2.38
C ASP A 530 -8.37 -8.27 -3.33
N TYR A 531 -7.33 -7.89 -4.04
CA TYR A 531 -7.39 -6.91 -5.12
C TYR A 531 -7.72 -7.61 -6.44
N ILE A 532 -9.00 -7.88 -6.62
CA ILE A 532 -9.48 -8.64 -7.77
C ILE A 532 -9.55 -7.74 -9.00
N PRO A 533 -8.97 -8.14 -10.15
CA PRO A 533 -9.07 -7.39 -11.37
C PRO A 533 -10.49 -7.45 -11.95
N VAL A 534 -10.79 -6.56 -12.90
CA VAL A 534 -12.00 -6.72 -13.69
C VAL A 534 -11.95 -8.03 -14.48
N ASN A 535 -13.03 -8.80 -14.40
CA ASN A 535 -13.17 -10.05 -15.16
C ASN A 535 -13.62 -9.73 -16.58
N ILE A 536 -12.66 -9.56 -17.49
CA ILE A 536 -12.92 -9.39 -18.94
C ILE A 536 -12.26 -10.54 -19.68
N MET A 537 -13.08 -11.31 -20.39
CA MET A 537 -12.65 -12.46 -21.16
C MET A 537 -12.41 -12.12 -22.63
N PRO A 538 -11.48 -12.82 -23.30
CA PRO A 538 -11.34 -12.73 -24.75
C PRO A 538 -12.65 -13.05 -25.48
N LYS A 539 -12.85 -12.41 -26.63
CA LYS A 539 -14.02 -12.65 -27.49
C LYS A 539 -14.13 -14.15 -27.85
N GLY A 540 -15.33 -14.69 -27.71
CA GLY A 540 -15.61 -16.10 -27.98
C GLY A 540 -15.47 -17.01 -26.75
N LYS A 541 -15.04 -16.46 -25.60
CA LYS A 541 -15.08 -17.13 -24.31
C LYS A 541 -16.34 -16.72 -23.54
N THR A 542 -16.77 -17.55 -22.61
CA THR A 542 -17.89 -17.23 -21.71
C THR A 542 -17.48 -16.05 -20.82
N GLN A 543 -18.33 -15.02 -20.74
CA GLN A 543 -18.17 -13.85 -19.89
C GLN A 543 -19.09 -14.00 -18.68
N GLY A 544 -18.49 -13.97 -17.48
CA GLY A 544 -19.21 -13.92 -16.21
C GLY A 544 -19.53 -12.50 -15.74
N ASP A 545 -19.81 -12.36 -14.45
CA ASP A 545 -19.90 -11.03 -13.84
C ASP A 545 -18.54 -10.32 -13.85
N TYR A 546 -18.54 -9.01 -13.99
CA TYR A 546 -17.30 -8.20 -14.04
C TYR A 546 -16.57 -8.18 -12.70
N TYR A 547 -17.31 -8.16 -11.60
CA TYR A 547 -16.79 -8.22 -10.25
C TYR A 547 -17.62 -9.17 -9.38
N SER A 548 -16.98 -9.77 -8.36
CA SER A 548 -17.69 -10.57 -7.37
C SER A 548 -18.67 -9.69 -6.59
N ALA A 549 -19.89 -10.18 -6.45
CA ALA A 549 -20.94 -9.48 -5.72
C ALA A 549 -21.29 -10.18 -4.38
N ARG A 550 -20.39 -11.03 -3.86
CA ARG A 550 -20.65 -11.86 -2.67
C ARG A 550 -19.35 -12.14 -1.91
N LEU A 551 -19.48 -12.30 -0.60
CA LEU A 551 -18.39 -12.73 0.28
C LEU A 551 -17.91 -14.13 -0.09
N GLY A 552 -16.63 -14.38 0.14
CA GLY A 552 -16.02 -15.70 -0.02
C GLY A 552 -16.01 -16.52 1.27
N PRO A 553 -15.67 -17.80 1.18
CA PRO A 553 -15.59 -18.70 2.34
C PRO A 553 -14.53 -18.26 3.37
N TYR A 554 -13.42 -17.67 2.93
CA TYR A 554 -12.42 -17.09 3.82
C TYR A 554 -12.99 -15.95 4.67
N ASP A 555 -13.75 -15.04 4.06
CA ASP A 555 -14.36 -13.91 4.76
C ASP A 555 -15.29 -14.38 5.88
N ILE A 556 -16.10 -15.41 5.56
CA ILE A 556 -17.03 -16.01 6.52
C ILE A 556 -16.26 -16.65 7.69
N TRP A 557 -15.20 -17.40 7.39
CA TRP A 557 -14.35 -18.03 8.38
C TRP A 557 -13.58 -17.01 9.25
N ALA A 558 -13.09 -15.94 8.65
CA ALA A 558 -12.41 -14.88 9.37
C ALA A 558 -13.37 -14.17 10.35
N ILE A 559 -14.62 -13.90 9.93
CA ILE A 559 -15.66 -13.36 10.83
C ILE A 559 -16.03 -14.37 11.91
N GLU A 560 -16.09 -15.68 11.62
CA GLU A 560 -16.28 -16.70 12.66
C GLU A 560 -15.18 -16.62 13.71
N TYR A 561 -13.90 -16.56 13.30
CA TYR A 561 -12.76 -16.40 14.22
C TYR A 561 -12.89 -15.13 15.07
N GLY A 562 -13.15 -14.00 14.45
CA GLY A 562 -13.15 -12.71 15.13
C GLY A 562 -14.36 -12.49 16.04
N TYR A 563 -15.54 -13.00 15.65
CA TYR A 563 -16.78 -12.53 16.25
C TYR A 563 -17.68 -13.61 16.88
N LYS A 564 -17.43 -14.90 16.62
CA LYS A 564 -18.19 -15.97 17.27
C LYS A 564 -18.16 -15.79 18.79
N PRO A 565 -19.33 -15.74 19.46
CA PRO A 565 -19.37 -15.64 20.91
C PRO A 565 -18.72 -16.88 21.55
N LEU A 566 -17.69 -16.65 22.34
CA LEU A 566 -16.98 -17.70 23.08
C LEU A 566 -17.13 -17.47 24.58
N ALA A 567 -17.16 -18.55 25.34
CA ALA A 567 -17.20 -18.48 26.79
C ALA A 567 -15.82 -18.22 27.37
N GLY A 568 -15.64 -17.24 28.30
CA GLY A 568 -14.33 -17.12 28.92
C GLY A 568 -14.09 -15.86 29.73
N GLY A 569 -14.39 -14.71 29.41
CA GLY A 569 -14.09 -13.47 30.17
C GLY A 569 -12.61 -13.11 30.28
N LYS A 570 -11.69 -13.90 29.67
CA LYS A 570 -10.26 -13.61 29.50
C LYS A 570 -9.78 -14.14 28.16
N PRO A 571 -8.81 -13.48 27.50
CA PRO A 571 -8.29 -13.89 26.18
C PRO A 571 -7.82 -15.36 26.13
N GLU A 572 -7.12 -15.81 27.16
CA GLU A 572 -6.55 -17.15 27.22
C GLU A 572 -7.62 -18.25 27.31
N ALA A 573 -8.79 -17.94 27.89
CA ALA A 573 -9.88 -18.90 28.01
C ALA A 573 -10.52 -19.26 26.66
N GLU A 574 -10.43 -18.35 25.67
CA GLU A 574 -10.92 -18.57 24.33
C GLU A 574 -9.96 -19.40 23.44
N ARG A 575 -8.68 -19.50 23.81
CA ARG A 575 -7.59 -20.08 22.99
C ARG A 575 -7.96 -21.43 22.37
N LYS A 576 -8.52 -22.35 23.17
CA LYS A 576 -8.84 -23.71 22.70
C LYS A 576 -9.91 -23.72 21.59
N GLU A 577 -10.90 -22.84 21.68
CA GLU A 577 -11.95 -22.75 20.66
C GLU A 577 -11.46 -21.98 19.43
N LEU A 578 -10.64 -20.96 19.64
CA LEU A 578 -9.99 -20.23 18.56
C LEU A 578 -9.05 -21.14 17.75
N GLU A 579 -8.29 -22.02 18.44
CA GLU A 579 -7.43 -23.02 17.80
C GLU A 579 -8.24 -23.97 16.89
N LYS A 580 -9.43 -24.38 17.29
CA LYS A 580 -10.30 -25.23 16.44
C LYS A 580 -10.78 -24.51 15.18
N ILE A 581 -11.02 -23.19 15.28
CA ILE A 581 -11.43 -22.39 14.12
C ILE A 581 -10.23 -22.17 13.21
N ALA A 582 -9.10 -21.71 13.78
CA ALA A 582 -7.88 -21.43 13.03
C ALA A 582 -7.27 -22.70 12.41
N GLY A 583 -7.38 -23.86 13.09
CA GLY A 583 -6.88 -25.15 12.62
C GLY A 583 -7.55 -25.69 11.34
N ARG A 584 -8.55 -24.99 10.81
CA ARG A 584 -9.13 -25.24 9.49
C ARG A 584 -8.32 -24.62 8.36
N SER A 585 -7.26 -23.87 8.65
CA SER A 585 -6.42 -23.17 7.67
C SER A 585 -5.83 -24.06 6.56
N GLY A 586 -5.79 -25.38 6.76
CA GLY A 586 -5.42 -26.35 5.72
C GLY A 586 -6.49 -26.59 4.64
N GLU A 587 -7.71 -26.06 4.80
CA GLU A 587 -8.72 -26.06 3.74
C GLU A 587 -8.30 -25.09 2.64
N PRO A 588 -8.24 -25.48 1.36
CA PRO A 588 -7.75 -24.60 0.29
C PRO A 588 -8.50 -23.26 0.17
N GLU A 589 -9.79 -23.27 0.51
CA GLU A 589 -10.65 -22.08 0.48
C GLU A 589 -10.31 -21.05 1.56
N LEU A 590 -9.53 -21.45 2.57
CA LEU A 590 -9.14 -20.61 3.70
C LEU A 590 -7.67 -20.18 3.63
N ALA A 591 -7.01 -20.41 2.50
CA ALA A 591 -5.63 -19.98 2.30
C ALA A 591 -5.50 -18.46 2.46
N TYR A 592 -4.40 -18.04 3.12
CA TYR A 592 -4.18 -16.65 3.48
C TYR A 592 -2.78 -16.18 3.11
N ALA A 593 -2.72 -15.03 2.46
CA ALA A 593 -1.51 -14.24 2.25
C ALA A 593 -1.87 -12.76 2.24
N THR A 594 -0.96 -11.91 2.72
CA THR A 594 -1.27 -10.49 2.93
C THR A 594 -0.21 -9.57 2.29
N ASP A 595 -0.15 -8.31 2.66
CA ASP A 595 0.69 -7.29 2.03
C ASP A 595 2.18 -7.66 2.03
N GLU A 596 2.68 -8.26 3.09
CA GLU A 596 4.06 -8.73 3.19
C GLU A 596 4.37 -9.83 2.19
N ASP A 597 3.36 -10.62 1.81
CA ASP A 597 3.48 -11.78 0.91
C ASP A 597 3.36 -11.39 -0.58
N THR A 598 3.24 -10.08 -0.91
CA THR A 598 3.17 -9.57 -2.29
C THR A 598 4.36 -8.69 -2.69
N GLN A 599 5.38 -8.62 -1.87
CA GLN A 599 6.56 -7.79 -2.13
C GLN A 599 7.48 -8.41 -3.19
N TRP A 600 8.43 -7.60 -3.71
CA TRP A 600 9.31 -8.01 -4.80
C TRP A 600 10.02 -9.36 -4.57
N GLY A 601 10.48 -9.62 -3.37
CA GLY A 601 11.23 -10.84 -3.02
C GLY A 601 10.36 -12.03 -2.64
N ASP A 602 9.04 -11.88 -2.64
CA ASP A 602 8.15 -12.94 -2.17
C ASP A 602 8.16 -14.18 -3.06
N PRO A 603 8.19 -15.39 -2.46
CA PRO A 603 8.29 -16.62 -3.22
C PRO A 603 6.98 -17.13 -3.82
N ASP A 604 5.81 -16.73 -3.28
CA ASP A 604 4.54 -17.38 -3.63
C ASP A 604 3.95 -16.83 -4.93
N PRO A 605 3.86 -17.67 -5.99
CA PRO A 605 3.29 -17.23 -7.26
C PRO A 605 1.77 -17.05 -7.23
N HIS A 606 1.10 -17.46 -6.14
CA HIS A 606 -0.35 -17.30 -5.97
C HIS A 606 -0.72 -16.14 -5.03
N SER A 607 0.26 -15.36 -4.56
CA SER A 607 0.05 -14.15 -3.78
C SER A 607 0.32 -12.94 -4.64
N ASN A 608 -0.64 -12.57 -5.48
CA ASN A 608 -0.51 -11.45 -6.39
C ASN A 608 -1.62 -10.42 -6.15
N ARG A 609 -1.42 -9.25 -6.71
CA ARG A 609 -2.44 -8.20 -6.81
C ARG A 609 -2.94 -8.15 -8.24
N PHE A 610 -4.23 -8.05 -8.45
CA PHE A 610 -4.86 -7.94 -9.77
C PHE A 610 -4.58 -9.14 -10.68
N ASP A 611 -4.66 -10.35 -10.11
CA ASP A 611 -4.69 -11.60 -10.84
C ASP A 611 -6.01 -12.35 -10.59
N LEU A 612 -6.29 -13.32 -11.43
CA LEU A 612 -7.52 -14.09 -11.39
C LEU A 612 -7.26 -15.54 -11.84
N GLY A 613 -7.82 -16.45 -11.08
CA GLY A 613 -7.73 -17.87 -11.43
C GLY A 613 -6.60 -18.61 -10.74
N SER A 614 -6.80 -19.91 -10.57
CA SER A 614 -5.87 -20.82 -9.88
C SER A 614 -4.58 -21.08 -10.67
N ASP A 615 -4.55 -20.70 -11.94
CA ASP A 615 -3.42 -20.88 -12.83
C ASP A 615 -2.90 -19.55 -13.39
N PRO A 616 -1.76 -19.02 -12.88
CA PRO A 616 -1.16 -17.80 -13.39
C PRO A 616 -0.79 -17.84 -14.88
N ILE A 617 -0.50 -19.02 -15.44
CA ILE A 617 -0.20 -19.17 -16.87
C ILE A 617 -1.48 -19.06 -17.69
N GLU A 618 -2.57 -19.70 -17.28
CA GLU A 618 -3.87 -19.61 -17.94
C GLU A 618 -4.36 -18.14 -17.97
N PHE A 619 -4.25 -17.44 -16.83
CA PHE A 619 -4.60 -16.03 -16.75
C PHE A 619 -3.73 -15.18 -17.68
N ALA A 620 -2.42 -15.42 -17.68
CA ALA A 620 -1.49 -14.67 -18.55
C ALA A 620 -1.79 -14.90 -20.03
N ARG A 621 -2.10 -16.13 -20.44
CA ARG A 621 -2.55 -16.45 -21.81
C ARG A 621 -3.86 -15.75 -22.17
N ALA A 622 -4.84 -15.76 -21.26
CA ALA A 622 -6.13 -15.09 -21.49
C ALA A 622 -5.95 -13.57 -21.65
N ARG A 623 -5.09 -12.95 -20.85
CA ARG A 623 -4.77 -11.52 -20.97
C ARG A 623 -4.00 -11.21 -22.27
N ALA A 624 -3.05 -12.04 -22.67
CA ALA A 624 -2.34 -11.90 -23.95
C ALA A 624 -3.31 -12.02 -25.13
N GLU A 625 -4.20 -13.02 -25.10
CA GLU A 625 -5.23 -13.21 -26.13
C GLU A 625 -6.17 -12.01 -26.20
N LEU A 626 -6.65 -11.50 -25.07
CA LEU A 626 -7.50 -10.31 -24.99
C LEU A 626 -6.80 -9.10 -25.62
N VAL A 627 -5.54 -8.85 -25.26
CA VAL A 627 -4.74 -7.74 -25.81
C VAL A 627 -4.57 -7.89 -27.32
N ALA A 628 -4.24 -9.09 -27.81
CA ALA A 628 -4.09 -9.36 -29.23
C ALA A 628 -5.39 -9.15 -30.02
N GLN A 629 -6.56 -9.42 -29.43
CA GLN A 629 -7.86 -9.20 -30.04
C GLN A 629 -8.28 -7.72 -30.05
N VAL A 630 -7.97 -7.00 -28.98
CA VAL A 630 -8.42 -5.60 -28.80
C VAL A 630 -7.50 -4.61 -29.53
N MET A 631 -6.19 -4.84 -29.52
CA MET A 631 -5.19 -3.90 -30.04
C MET A 631 -5.45 -3.43 -31.49
N PRO A 632 -5.84 -4.28 -32.45
CA PRO A 632 -6.09 -3.84 -33.82
C PRO A 632 -7.25 -2.84 -33.96
N GLY A 633 -8.21 -2.84 -33.04
CA GLY A 633 -9.41 -2.02 -33.12
C GLY A 633 -9.33 -0.69 -32.38
N ILE A 634 -8.25 -0.42 -31.61
CA ILE A 634 -8.19 0.76 -30.74
C ILE A 634 -8.22 2.08 -31.52
N VAL A 635 -7.62 2.12 -32.71
CA VAL A 635 -7.58 3.34 -33.51
C VAL A 635 -9.01 3.73 -33.92
N GLU A 636 -9.74 2.79 -34.50
CA GLU A 636 -11.09 3.05 -35.01
C GLU A 636 -12.05 3.44 -33.89
N ARG A 637 -11.94 2.77 -32.74
CA ARG A 637 -12.86 2.96 -31.62
C ARG A 637 -12.49 4.09 -30.69
N MET A 638 -11.19 4.30 -30.43
CA MET A 638 -10.75 5.33 -29.47
C MET A 638 -10.59 6.69 -30.10
N ALA A 639 -10.16 6.77 -31.40
CA ALA A 639 -10.07 8.03 -32.12
C ALA A 639 -11.41 8.44 -32.78
N GLY A 640 -12.46 7.62 -32.68
CA GLY A 640 -13.77 7.89 -33.27
C GLY A 640 -14.39 9.19 -32.74
N ARG A 641 -15.33 9.75 -33.51
CA ARG A 641 -16.15 10.86 -33.03
C ARG A 641 -17.22 10.35 -32.10
N ASP A 642 -17.41 11.04 -30.96
CA ASP A 642 -18.58 10.81 -30.11
C ASP A 642 -19.86 11.26 -30.83
N GLU A 643 -20.99 10.67 -30.46
CA GLU A 643 -22.31 11.07 -30.99
C GLU A 643 -22.59 12.56 -30.72
N ASP A 644 -21.99 13.15 -29.71
CA ASP A 644 -22.07 14.56 -29.33
C ASP A 644 -21.21 15.50 -30.21
N GLY A 645 -20.49 14.97 -31.21
CA GLY A 645 -19.71 15.76 -32.17
C GLY A 645 -18.34 16.23 -31.68
N ASP A 646 -17.87 15.75 -30.54
CA ASP A 646 -16.50 15.97 -30.10
C ASP A 646 -15.54 15.20 -31.01
N GLY A 647 -14.59 15.90 -31.64
CA GLY A 647 -13.72 15.32 -32.66
C GLY A 647 -12.83 14.20 -32.05
N GLY A 648 -12.59 13.16 -32.82
CA GLY A 648 -11.73 12.03 -32.42
C GLY A 648 -10.36 12.51 -31.93
N ARG A 649 -9.86 11.92 -30.84
CA ARG A 649 -8.61 12.32 -30.17
C ARG A 649 -7.60 11.18 -30.16
N TYR A 650 -6.48 11.35 -30.78
CA TYR A 650 -5.40 10.35 -30.82
C TYR A 650 -4.76 10.09 -29.46
N GLU A 651 -4.83 11.03 -28.51
CA GLU A 651 -4.37 10.80 -27.14
C GLU A 651 -5.08 9.60 -26.47
N ARG A 652 -6.36 9.37 -26.81
CA ARG A 652 -7.13 8.21 -26.34
C ARG A 652 -6.57 6.89 -26.91
N VAL A 653 -6.09 6.90 -28.15
CA VAL A 653 -5.42 5.74 -28.75
C VAL A 653 -4.12 5.43 -28.01
N ARG A 654 -3.32 6.46 -27.70
CA ARG A 654 -2.07 6.33 -26.94
C ARG A 654 -2.35 5.74 -25.55
N GLN A 655 -3.37 6.21 -24.87
CA GLN A 655 -3.78 5.72 -23.56
C GLN A 655 -4.20 4.25 -23.61
N ALA A 656 -5.10 3.89 -24.52
CA ALA A 656 -5.55 2.52 -24.72
C ALA A 656 -4.38 1.57 -25.03
N PHE A 657 -3.46 2.02 -25.89
CA PHE A 657 -2.23 1.28 -26.21
C PHE A 657 -1.40 1.01 -24.94
N GLY A 658 -1.18 2.04 -24.13
CA GLY A 658 -0.43 1.93 -22.87
C GLY A 658 -1.08 0.97 -21.87
N VAL A 659 -2.41 1.04 -21.73
CA VAL A 659 -3.20 0.13 -20.87
C VAL A 659 -3.08 -1.32 -21.33
N LEU A 660 -3.25 -1.59 -22.62
CA LEU A 660 -3.14 -2.94 -23.17
C LEU A 660 -1.73 -3.50 -23.02
N LEU A 661 -0.71 -2.68 -23.31
CA LEU A 661 0.69 -3.08 -23.16
C LEU A 661 1.05 -3.37 -21.70
N SER A 662 0.55 -2.56 -20.76
CA SER A 662 0.75 -2.79 -19.32
C SER A 662 0.00 -4.02 -18.81
N THR A 663 -1.17 -4.30 -19.33
CA THR A 663 -1.95 -5.51 -19.03
C THR A 663 -1.18 -6.76 -19.45
N HIS A 664 -0.66 -6.77 -20.68
CA HIS A 664 0.19 -7.86 -21.19
C HIS A 664 1.44 -8.03 -20.30
N GLY A 665 2.18 -6.94 -20.05
CA GLY A 665 3.40 -6.96 -19.26
C GLY A 665 3.21 -7.43 -17.82
N SER A 666 2.13 -6.98 -17.16
CA SER A 666 1.81 -7.39 -15.79
C SER A 666 1.43 -8.87 -15.69
N ALA A 667 0.65 -9.37 -16.64
CA ALA A 667 0.28 -10.79 -16.68
C ALA A 667 1.50 -11.70 -16.89
N MET A 668 2.43 -11.31 -17.78
CA MET A 668 3.69 -12.02 -17.98
C MET A 668 4.60 -11.95 -16.74
N TYR A 669 4.63 -10.82 -16.04
CA TYR A 669 5.35 -10.69 -14.78
C TYR A 669 4.80 -11.67 -13.73
N ASN A 670 3.48 -11.76 -13.57
CA ASN A 670 2.86 -12.73 -12.63
C ASN A 670 3.21 -14.16 -13.00
N ALA A 671 3.15 -14.55 -14.28
CA ALA A 671 3.58 -15.87 -14.74
C ALA A 671 5.06 -16.14 -14.42
N SER A 672 5.94 -15.13 -14.51
CA SER A 672 7.37 -15.27 -14.18
C SER A 672 7.63 -15.64 -12.72
N ARG A 673 6.68 -15.38 -11.81
CA ARG A 673 6.80 -15.72 -10.39
C ARG A 673 6.77 -17.22 -10.11
N LEU A 674 6.31 -18.03 -11.06
CA LEU A 674 6.40 -19.49 -10.96
C LEU A 674 7.85 -19.99 -10.95
N VAL A 675 8.79 -19.26 -11.60
CA VAL A 675 10.21 -19.63 -11.64
C VAL A 675 10.86 -19.37 -10.28
N GLY A 676 11.42 -20.40 -9.68
CA GLY A 676 11.91 -20.38 -8.30
C GLY A 676 10.80 -20.20 -7.27
N GLY A 677 9.55 -20.46 -7.66
CA GLY A 677 8.38 -20.25 -6.81
C GLY A 677 8.26 -21.27 -5.69
N LEU A 678 7.77 -20.82 -4.55
CA LEU A 678 7.38 -21.62 -3.39
C LEU A 678 5.97 -21.23 -2.99
N VAL A 679 5.03 -22.17 -3.07
CA VAL A 679 3.67 -21.94 -2.56
C VAL A 679 3.71 -21.99 -1.04
N GLY A 680 3.38 -20.89 -0.40
CA GLY A 680 3.38 -20.73 1.05
C GLY A 680 2.08 -21.22 1.70
N SER A 681 2.18 -21.77 2.89
CA SER A 681 1.04 -22.06 3.76
C SER A 681 1.32 -21.53 5.15
N ARG A 682 0.30 -20.99 5.79
CA ARG A 682 0.34 -20.54 7.18
C ARG A 682 -0.24 -21.59 8.14
N SER A 683 -0.64 -22.78 7.66
CA SER A 683 -1.13 -23.85 8.50
C SER A 683 -0.06 -24.30 9.50
N HIS A 684 -0.49 -24.56 10.71
CA HIS A 684 0.39 -25.08 11.76
C HIS A 684 0.50 -26.60 11.71
N ARG A 685 1.56 -27.14 12.28
CA ARG A 685 1.74 -28.58 12.38
C ARG A 685 0.62 -29.19 13.23
N GLY A 686 -0.17 -30.07 12.64
CA GLY A 686 -1.31 -30.74 13.30
C GLY A 686 -2.67 -30.21 12.87
N ASP A 687 -2.73 -29.15 12.11
CA ASP A 687 -3.97 -28.69 11.48
C ASP A 687 -4.47 -29.74 10.47
N ALA A 688 -5.79 -29.83 10.32
CA ALA A 688 -6.38 -30.77 9.36
C ALA A 688 -5.97 -30.39 7.93
N ASN A 689 -5.49 -31.38 7.15
CA ASN A 689 -5.04 -31.21 5.78
C ASN A 689 -3.92 -30.17 5.59
N ALA A 690 -3.17 -29.84 6.65
CA ALA A 690 -2.11 -28.85 6.60
C ALA A 690 -1.03 -29.22 5.57
N PRO A 691 -0.85 -28.43 4.50
CA PRO A 691 0.32 -28.60 3.65
C PRO A 691 1.59 -28.16 4.40
N PRO A 692 2.77 -28.54 3.93
CA PRO A 692 4.01 -28.01 4.49
C PRO A 692 4.06 -26.48 4.33
N PRO A 693 4.83 -25.75 5.15
CA PRO A 693 4.96 -24.30 5.08
C PRO A 693 5.36 -23.79 3.69
N PHE A 694 6.12 -24.58 2.94
CA PHE A 694 6.53 -24.28 1.57
C PHE A 694 6.42 -25.53 0.69
N THR A 695 5.81 -25.35 -0.48
CA THR A 695 5.77 -26.36 -1.54
C THR A 695 6.43 -25.79 -2.79
N VAL A 696 7.45 -26.47 -3.31
CA VAL A 696 8.15 -26.04 -4.53
C VAL A 696 7.22 -26.14 -5.72
N VAL A 697 7.14 -25.10 -6.55
CA VAL A 697 6.46 -25.15 -7.85
C VAL A 697 7.14 -26.21 -8.72
N THR A 698 6.37 -27.15 -9.29
CA THR A 698 6.94 -28.24 -10.07
C THR A 698 7.77 -27.74 -11.25
N ALA A 699 8.84 -28.47 -11.59
CA ALA A 699 9.70 -28.13 -12.71
C ALA A 699 8.93 -27.97 -14.03
N ALA A 700 7.93 -28.81 -14.25
CA ALA A 700 7.06 -28.75 -15.44
C ALA A 700 6.35 -27.38 -15.54
N ARG A 701 5.81 -26.87 -14.42
CA ARG A 701 5.12 -25.57 -14.39
C ARG A 701 6.09 -24.41 -14.56
N GLN A 702 7.29 -24.50 -13.97
CA GLN A 702 8.34 -23.48 -14.16
C GLN A 702 8.80 -23.42 -15.62
N ARG A 703 8.95 -24.58 -16.28
CA ARG A 703 9.29 -24.65 -17.70
C ARG A 703 8.18 -24.09 -18.58
N GLU A 704 6.91 -24.42 -18.29
CA GLU A 704 5.78 -23.86 -19.03
C GLU A 704 5.71 -22.33 -18.93
N ALA A 705 5.99 -21.77 -17.76
CA ALA A 705 6.11 -20.32 -17.60
C ALA A 705 7.24 -19.74 -18.45
N LEU A 706 8.42 -20.38 -18.46
CA LEU A 706 9.56 -19.93 -19.27
C LEU A 706 9.22 -20.01 -20.78
N ASP A 707 8.52 -21.05 -21.22
CA ASP A 707 8.10 -21.22 -22.62
C ASP A 707 7.07 -20.16 -23.01
N LEU A 708 6.12 -19.81 -22.13
CA LEU A 708 5.20 -18.70 -22.34
C LEU A 708 5.97 -17.37 -22.49
N LEU A 709 6.90 -17.10 -21.57
CA LEU A 709 7.69 -15.88 -21.57
C LEU A 709 8.62 -15.77 -22.79
N ALA A 710 9.15 -16.88 -23.27
CA ALA A 710 9.96 -16.91 -24.47
C ALA A 710 9.17 -16.42 -25.70
N VAL A 711 7.89 -16.75 -25.78
CA VAL A 711 7.02 -16.35 -26.91
C VAL A 711 6.43 -14.96 -26.67
N GLU A 712 5.78 -14.73 -25.52
CA GLU A 712 4.92 -13.58 -25.27
C GLU A 712 5.67 -12.36 -24.73
N MET A 713 6.85 -12.54 -24.13
CA MET A 713 7.62 -11.42 -23.58
C MET A 713 8.95 -11.17 -24.29
N PHE A 714 9.65 -12.25 -24.65
CA PHE A 714 10.97 -12.12 -25.28
C PHE A 714 10.91 -12.21 -26.80
N GLY A 715 9.83 -12.75 -27.38
CA GLY A 715 9.58 -12.68 -28.82
C GLY A 715 9.25 -11.28 -29.31
N SER A 716 9.48 -11.01 -30.61
CA SER A 716 9.11 -9.75 -31.25
C SER A 716 7.66 -9.71 -31.73
N LYS A 717 7.06 -10.86 -31.98
CA LYS A 717 5.72 -10.98 -32.55
C LYS A 717 4.63 -10.29 -31.72
N PRO A 718 4.57 -10.45 -30.39
CA PRO A 718 3.56 -9.80 -29.54
C PRO A 718 3.61 -8.26 -29.57
N PHE A 719 4.75 -7.70 -29.97
CA PHE A 719 5.00 -6.25 -30.02
C PHE A 719 5.10 -5.71 -31.46
N SER A 720 4.73 -6.53 -32.46
CA SER A 720 4.76 -6.14 -33.87
C SER A 720 3.41 -5.58 -34.28
N PHE A 721 3.22 -4.27 -34.08
CA PHE A 721 2.00 -3.57 -34.47
C PHE A 721 2.14 -2.88 -35.84
N SER A 722 1.04 -2.39 -36.38
CA SER A 722 1.07 -1.73 -37.70
C SER A 722 1.75 -0.36 -37.63
N PRO A 723 2.42 0.08 -38.69
CA PRO A 723 2.98 1.43 -38.78
C PRO A 723 1.92 2.52 -38.56
N GLU A 724 0.68 2.27 -38.99
CA GLU A 724 -0.44 3.20 -38.84
C GLU A 724 -0.72 3.40 -37.34
N LEU A 725 -0.79 2.33 -36.55
CA LEU A 725 -1.00 2.41 -35.11
C LEU A 725 0.09 3.23 -34.43
N TYR A 726 1.37 2.93 -34.69
CA TYR A 726 2.48 3.66 -34.09
C TYR A 726 2.47 5.16 -34.41
N ASN A 727 2.04 5.53 -35.63
CA ASN A 727 1.95 6.94 -36.04
C ASN A 727 0.75 7.69 -35.42
N GLN A 728 -0.16 6.99 -34.75
CA GLN A 728 -1.35 7.56 -34.13
C GLN A 728 -1.27 7.60 -32.58
N LEU A 729 -0.12 7.28 -32.01
CA LEU A 729 0.12 7.33 -30.56
C LEU A 729 0.56 8.74 -30.11
N ALA A 730 -0.27 9.75 -30.38
CA ALA A 730 0.02 11.14 -30.04
C ALA A 730 -0.27 11.44 -28.56
N SER A 731 0.56 12.29 -27.95
CA SER A 731 0.31 12.84 -26.62
C SER A 731 -0.77 13.92 -26.66
N SER A 732 -1.35 14.25 -25.52
CA SER A 732 -2.11 15.48 -25.37
C SER A 732 -1.20 16.68 -25.65
N ARG A 733 -1.74 17.67 -26.35
CA ARG A 733 -1.04 18.93 -26.66
C ARG A 733 -1.48 20.09 -25.77
N TRP A 734 -2.37 19.81 -24.82
CA TRP A 734 -2.77 20.78 -23.85
C TRP A 734 -1.65 20.95 -22.81
N MET A 735 -1.20 22.20 -22.66
CA MET A 735 -0.25 22.59 -21.64
C MET A 735 -0.92 23.59 -20.71
N HIS A 736 -1.16 23.18 -19.50
CA HIS A 736 -1.72 23.99 -18.43
C HIS A 736 -1.21 23.45 -17.07
N TRP A 737 -1.56 24.11 -15.98
CA TRP A 737 -1.25 23.57 -14.65
C TRP A 737 -1.77 22.13 -14.50
N GLY A 738 -0.99 21.26 -13.85
CA GLY A 738 -1.31 19.85 -13.67
C GLY A 738 -1.05 18.98 -14.89
N THR A 739 -0.43 19.50 -15.97
CA THR A 739 0.10 18.69 -17.06
C THR A 739 1.62 18.61 -16.96
N ASP A 740 2.18 17.42 -17.11
CA ASP A 740 3.63 17.26 -17.20
C ASP A 740 4.16 17.73 -18.55
N GLU A 741 5.35 18.32 -18.55
CA GLU A 741 6.10 18.51 -19.78
C GLU A 741 6.40 17.15 -20.40
N VAL A 742 5.99 16.97 -21.65
CA VAL A 742 6.25 15.74 -22.39
C VAL A 742 7.58 15.88 -23.11
N ASP A 743 8.61 15.18 -22.66
CA ASP A 743 9.95 15.17 -23.28
C ASP A 743 9.90 14.74 -24.76
N ARG A 744 8.94 13.90 -25.09
CA ARG A 744 8.68 13.40 -26.45
C ARG A 744 7.19 13.37 -26.76
N GLU A 745 6.77 14.06 -27.83
CA GLU A 745 5.38 14.00 -28.30
C GLU A 745 5.02 12.62 -28.88
N ASP A 746 5.98 11.96 -29.56
CA ASP A 746 5.82 10.61 -30.08
C ASP A 746 5.97 9.56 -28.95
N TYR A 747 5.34 8.41 -29.12
CA TYR A 747 5.37 7.35 -28.11
C TYR A 747 6.74 6.64 -28.12
N PRO A 748 7.41 6.49 -26.96
CA PRO A 748 8.72 5.85 -26.86
C PRO A 748 8.60 4.32 -26.89
N VAL A 749 8.19 3.76 -28.02
CA VAL A 749 7.83 2.34 -28.19
C VAL A 749 8.91 1.39 -27.68
N HIS A 750 10.17 1.61 -28.07
CA HIS A 750 11.28 0.74 -27.68
C HIS A 750 11.52 0.75 -26.17
N ASP A 751 11.44 1.93 -25.56
CA ASP A 751 11.75 2.08 -24.14
C ASP A 751 10.66 1.44 -23.26
N VAL A 752 9.39 1.60 -23.64
CA VAL A 752 8.27 1.01 -22.88
C VAL A 752 8.24 -0.51 -23.02
N ILE A 753 8.46 -1.06 -24.23
CA ILE A 753 8.53 -2.51 -24.42
C ILE A 753 9.73 -3.08 -23.64
N LEU A 754 10.90 -2.45 -23.78
CA LEU A 754 12.10 -2.89 -23.07
C LEU A 754 11.96 -2.79 -21.57
N MET A 755 11.22 -1.81 -21.06
CA MET A 755 10.91 -1.69 -19.63
C MET A 755 10.18 -2.94 -19.11
N TRP A 756 9.13 -3.41 -19.78
CA TRP A 756 8.43 -4.63 -19.40
C TRP A 756 9.30 -5.87 -19.53
N GLN A 757 10.05 -5.99 -20.61
CA GLN A 757 11.01 -7.08 -20.81
C GLN A 757 12.06 -7.11 -19.69
N ASN A 758 12.57 -5.95 -19.33
CA ASN A 758 13.51 -5.78 -18.23
C ASN A 758 12.93 -6.13 -16.86
N ARG A 759 11.66 -5.82 -16.64
CA ARG A 759 11.00 -6.16 -15.39
C ARG A 759 10.92 -7.68 -15.20
N VAL A 760 10.59 -8.42 -16.26
CA VAL A 760 10.57 -9.89 -16.23
C VAL A 760 11.99 -10.45 -16.10
N LEU A 761 12.96 -9.96 -16.89
CA LEU A 761 14.36 -10.38 -16.76
C LEU A 761 14.94 -10.09 -15.37
N SER A 762 14.62 -8.93 -14.80
CA SER A 762 15.04 -8.58 -13.43
C SER A 762 14.51 -9.59 -12.41
N ARG A 763 13.27 -10.02 -12.56
CA ARG A 763 12.67 -11.04 -11.68
C ARG A 763 13.35 -12.40 -11.85
N LEU A 764 13.55 -12.85 -13.09
CA LEU A 764 14.14 -14.16 -13.37
C LEU A 764 15.62 -14.26 -12.99
N LEU A 765 16.34 -13.16 -13.06
CA LEU A 765 17.77 -13.04 -12.75
C LEU A 765 18.06 -12.36 -11.40
N ASP A 766 17.02 -12.17 -10.58
CA ASP A 766 17.15 -11.62 -9.23
C ASP A 766 18.01 -12.54 -8.35
N PRO A 767 18.98 -12.03 -7.57
CA PRO A 767 19.82 -12.85 -6.71
C PRO A 767 19.04 -13.75 -5.76
N LEU A 768 17.90 -13.31 -5.21
CA LEU A 768 17.03 -14.11 -4.33
C LEU A 768 16.36 -15.25 -5.11
N VAL A 769 15.93 -14.99 -6.35
CA VAL A 769 15.33 -16.01 -7.21
C VAL A 769 16.33 -17.06 -7.61
N LEU A 770 17.54 -16.64 -8.05
CA LEU A 770 18.63 -17.55 -8.39
C LEU A 770 19.06 -18.42 -7.18
N ALA A 771 19.17 -17.82 -5.99
CA ALA A 771 19.44 -18.55 -4.77
C ALA A 771 18.33 -19.58 -4.49
N ARG A 772 17.08 -19.18 -4.69
CA ARG A 772 15.90 -20.03 -4.43
C ARG A 772 15.81 -21.19 -5.42
N VAL A 773 16.08 -20.97 -6.70
CA VAL A 773 16.15 -22.06 -7.69
C VAL A 773 17.17 -23.10 -7.27
N ARG A 774 18.38 -22.67 -6.85
CA ARG A 774 19.40 -23.56 -6.32
C ARG A 774 18.96 -24.29 -5.06
N ASP A 775 18.39 -23.58 -4.10
CA ASP A 775 17.95 -24.16 -2.83
C ASP A 775 16.75 -25.13 -3.01
N ASN A 776 15.95 -24.94 -4.06
CA ASN A 776 14.82 -25.82 -4.36
C ASN A 776 15.28 -27.23 -4.82
N GLU A 777 16.50 -27.36 -5.36
CA GLU A 777 17.09 -28.67 -5.65
C GLU A 777 17.20 -29.55 -4.40
N LEU A 778 17.40 -28.93 -3.21
CA LEU A 778 17.45 -29.63 -1.93
C LEU A 778 16.08 -29.94 -1.33
N LYS A 779 15.02 -29.26 -1.81
CA LYS A 779 13.64 -29.39 -1.29
C LYS A 779 12.82 -30.39 -2.09
N VAL A 780 13.28 -30.74 -3.29
CA VAL A 780 12.62 -31.71 -4.16
C VAL A 780 13.26 -33.09 -3.92
N PRO A 781 12.47 -34.17 -3.72
CA PRO A 781 13.00 -35.50 -3.60
C PRO A 781 13.83 -35.91 -4.83
N ALA A 782 14.91 -36.71 -4.59
CA ALA A 782 15.88 -37.06 -5.64
C ALA A 782 15.28 -37.87 -6.82
N ASP A 783 14.12 -38.47 -6.64
CA ASP A 783 13.37 -39.19 -7.67
C ASP A 783 12.36 -38.30 -8.44
N GLN A 784 12.28 -37.03 -8.09
CA GLN A 784 11.43 -36.03 -8.74
C GLN A 784 12.26 -35.03 -9.53
N ASP A 785 11.65 -34.48 -10.57
CA ASP A 785 12.28 -33.50 -11.46
C ASP A 785 12.29 -32.09 -10.83
N SER A 786 13.43 -31.40 -10.93
CA SER A 786 13.63 -30.03 -10.45
C SER A 786 14.23 -29.14 -11.54
N LEU A 787 13.81 -27.88 -11.60
CA LEU A 787 14.43 -26.88 -12.48
C LEU A 787 15.78 -26.49 -11.90
N SER A 788 16.87 -26.75 -12.65
CA SER A 788 18.21 -26.33 -12.24
C SER A 788 18.53 -24.90 -12.68
N LEU A 789 19.52 -24.27 -12.00
CA LEU A 789 20.06 -23.00 -12.45
C LEU A 789 20.64 -23.09 -13.87
N ALA A 790 21.29 -24.17 -14.21
CA ALA A 790 21.87 -24.37 -15.53
C ALA A 790 20.79 -24.35 -16.62
N GLU A 791 19.68 -25.08 -16.39
CA GLU A 791 18.55 -25.07 -17.31
C GLU A 791 17.89 -23.69 -17.43
N LEU A 792 17.74 -22.95 -16.31
CA LEU A 792 17.20 -21.60 -16.32
C LEU A 792 18.05 -20.67 -17.22
N PHE A 793 19.36 -20.65 -17.03
CA PHE A 793 20.26 -19.81 -17.84
C PHE A 793 20.24 -20.22 -19.32
N GLU A 794 20.26 -21.51 -19.61
CA GLU A 794 20.19 -22.02 -20.99
C GLU A 794 18.89 -21.62 -21.68
N ARG A 795 17.72 -21.80 -21.03
CA ARG A 795 16.42 -21.42 -21.59
C ARG A 795 16.30 -19.94 -21.83
N LEU A 796 16.79 -19.12 -20.90
CA LEU A 796 16.81 -17.66 -21.07
C LEU A 796 17.73 -17.23 -22.21
N SER A 797 18.94 -17.79 -22.28
CA SER A 797 19.86 -17.53 -23.38
C SER A 797 19.26 -17.91 -24.73
N LYS A 798 18.64 -19.10 -24.82
CA LYS A 798 17.96 -19.57 -26.04
C LYS A 798 16.79 -18.67 -26.43
N ALA A 799 15.98 -18.21 -25.47
CA ALA A 799 14.84 -17.34 -25.75
C ALA A 799 15.27 -15.94 -26.20
N VAL A 800 16.24 -15.35 -25.51
CA VAL A 800 16.67 -13.97 -25.77
C VAL A 800 17.64 -13.85 -26.93
N MET A 801 18.50 -14.85 -27.13
CA MET A 801 19.56 -14.84 -28.16
C MET A 801 19.26 -15.81 -29.33
N ALA A 802 17.98 -16.12 -29.55
CA ALA A 802 17.53 -17.11 -30.53
C ALA A 802 18.13 -16.91 -31.93
N GLU A 803 18.37 -15.66 -32.34
CA GLU A 803 18.88 -15.32 -33.65
C GLU A 803 20.36 -15.70 -33.81
N VAL A 804 21.11 -15.83 -32.72
CA VAL A 804 22.55 -16.21 -32.78
C VAL A 804 22.74 -17.61 -33.39
N GLU A 805 21.83 -18.52 -33.09
CA GLU A 805 21.82 -19.89 -33.61
C GLU A 805 20.86 -20.05 -34.79
N GLY A 806 19.73 -19.36 -34.75
CA GLY A 806 18.56 -19.56 -35.64
C GLY A 806 18.58 -18.69 -36.91
N THR A 807 19.57 -17.81 -37.13
CA THR A 807 19.63 -16.98 -38.36
C THR A 807 19.85 -17.87 -39.59
N ALA A 808 18.86 -17.89 -40.46
CA ALA A 808 18.87 -18.70 -41.67
C ALA A 808 19.83 -18.10 -42.70
N ALA A 809 20.32 -18.95 -43.64
CA ALA A 809 21.02 -18.48 -44.83
C ALA A 809 20.15 -17.52 -45.65
N GLY A 810 20.77 -16.46 -46.19
CA GLY A 810 20.08 -15.47 -47.00
C GLY A 810 20.62 -14.07 -46.87
N GLU A 811 20.00 -13.16 -47.59
CA GLU A 811 20.37 -11.75 -47.56
C GLU A 811 19.35 -10.94 -46.78
N TYR A 812 19.81 -10.25 -45.74
CA TYR A 812 19.00 -9.40 -44.86
C TYR A 812 19.14 -7.93 -45.26
N THR A 813 18.06 -7.18 -45.10
CA THR A 813 18.04 -5.75 -45.45
C THR A 813 17.60 -4.90 -44.26
N PRO A 814 17.80 -3.58 -44.31
CA PRO A 814 17.30 -2.71 -43.21
C PRO A 814 15.80 -2.81 -42.95
N ARG A 815 14.99 -3.24 -43.95
CA ARG A 815 13.54 -3.45 -43.81
C ARG A 815 13.15 -4.88 -43.40
N LYS A 816 14.07 -5.82 -43.60
CA LYS A 816 13.97 -7.21 -43.13
C LYS A 816 15.27 -7.60 -42.45
N PRO A 817 15.55 -7.04 -41.27
CA PRO A 817 16.79 -7.28 -40.55
C PRO A 817 16.86 -8.71 -40.05
N ALA A 818 18.09 -9.21 -39.87
CA ALA A 818 18.33 -10.49 -39.22
C ALA A 818 17.88 -10.45 -37.74
N ILE A 819 18.13 -9.30 -37.11
CA ILE A 819 17.73 -9.02 -35.73
C ILE A 819 17.01 -7.67 -35.69
N ASP A 820 15.72 -7.67 -35.39
CA ASP A 820 14.96 -6.43 -35.33
C ASP A 820 15.39 -5.52 -34.16
N SER A 821 14.92 -4.28 -34.16
CA SER A 821 15.39 -3.27 -33.19
C SER A 821 14.93 -3.56 -31.74
N LEU A 822 13.78 -4.17 -31.54
CA LEU A 822 13.28 -4.56 -30.19
C LEU A 822 14.17 -5.67 -29.64
N ARG A 823 14.45 -6.67 -30.46
CA ARG A 823 15.35 -7.79 -30.09
C ARG A 823 16.75 -7.31 -29.78
N ARG A 824 17.31 -6.41 -30.59
CA ARG A 824 18.65 -5.83 -30.31
C ARG A 824 18.70 -5.13 -28.95
N SER A 825 17.63 -4.42 -28.57
CA SER A 825 17.53 -3.77 -27.26
C SER A 825 17.47 -4.77 -26.10
N LEU A 826 16.65 -5.79 -26.25
CA LEU A 826 16.52 -6.90 -25.29
C LEU A 826 17.84 -7.66 -25.10
N GLN A 827 18.51 -8.02 -26.21
CA GLN A 827 19.77 -8.76 -26.19
C GLN A 827 20.88 -7.98 -25.48
N ARG A 828 20.99 -6.67 -25.74
CA ARG A 828 21.93 -5.81 -24.99
C ARG A 828 21.65 -5.78 -23.50
N SER A 829 20.40 -5.67 -23.13
CA SER A 829 20.01 -5.68 -21.71
C SER A 829 20.30 -7.02 -21.03
N TYR A 830 20.03 -8.11 -21.71
CA TYR A 830 20.32 -9.46 -21.21
C TYR A 830 21.82 -9.68 -21.01
N VAL A 831 22.66 -9.36 -22.01
CA VAL A 831 24.11 -9.45 -21.89
C VAL A 831 24.63 -8.58 -20.75
N THR A 832 24.09 -7.38 -20.57
CA THR A 832 24.48 -6.50 -19.45
C THR A 832 24.18 -7.15 -18.11
N ARG A 833 23.03 -7.82 -17.93
CA ARG A 833 22.65 -8.52 -16.71
C ARG A 833 23.50 -9.75 -16.45
N LEU A 834 23.72 -10.58 -17.47
CA LEU A 834 24.64 -11.72 -17.36
C LEU A 834 26.04 -11.25 -16.95
N SER A 835 26.52 -10.17 -17.56
CA SER A 835 27.82 -9.57 -17.23
C SER A 835 27.89 -9.13 -15.76
N ALA A 836 26.82 -8.47 -15.28
CA ALA A 836 26.73 -8.05 -13.88
C ALA A 836 26.74 -9.25 -12.92
N ILE A 837 26.05 -10.34 -13.25
CA ILE A 837 26.05 -11.57 -12.44
C ILE A 837 27.43 -12.20 -12.47
N ALA A 838 28.07 -12.35 -13.65
CA ALA A 838 29.38 -12.99 -13.79
C ALA A 838 30.48 -12.22 -13.04
N MET A 839 30.38 -10.90 -12.94
CA MET A 839 31.35 -10.01 -12.30
C MET A 839 31.01 -9.69 -10.83
N ALA A 840 29.87 -10.16 -10.29
CA ALA A 840 29.48 -9.88 -8.91
C ALA A 840 30.54 -10.44 -7.93
N GLY A 841 31.30 -9.54 -7.30
CA GLY A 841 32.23 -9.90 -6.24
C GLY A 841 31.53 -10.17 -4.91
N GLY A 842 32.09 -11.06 -4.06
CA GLY A 842 31.63 -11.26 -2.69
C GLY A 842 30.79 -12.51 -2.47
N THR A 843 29.97 -12.52 -1.43
CA THR A 843 29.20 -13.68 -0.93
C THR A 843 27.98 -14.06 -1.77
N GLY A 844 27.91 -13.64 -3.04
CA GLY A 844 26.82 -13.96 -3.95
C GLY A 844 26.76 -15.45 -4.32
N ASN A 845 25.74 -15.83 -5.10
CA ASN A 845 25.56 -17.20 -5.60
C ASN A 845 26.67 -17.54 -6.62
N SER A 846 27.71 -18.25 -6.14
CA SER A 846 28.90 -18.62 -6.98
C SER A 846 28.52 -19.50 -8.17
N ASP A 847 27.48 -20.34 -8.04
CA ASP A 847 27.00 -21.19 -9.13
C ASP A 847 26.39 -20.35 -10.24
N ALA A 848 25.57 -19.37 -9.85
CA ALA A 848 25.00 -18.41 -10.82
C ALA A 848 26.07 -17.58 -11.53
N GLN A 849 27.16 -17.20 -10.83
CA GLN A 849 28.30 -16.50 -11.41
C GLN A 849 29.03 -17.38 -12.44
N ALA A 850 29.32 -18.63 -12.07
CA ALA A 850 29.97 -19.58 -12.95
C ALA A 850 29.13 -19.88 -14.21
N LEU A 851 27.83 -20.06 -14.04
CA LEU A 851 26.88 -20.30 -15.14
C LEU A 851 26.74 -19.07 -16.04
N ALA A 852 26.61 -17.86 -15.48
CA ALA A 852 26.57 -16.64 -16.28
C ALA A 852 27.84 -16.44 -17.10
N ALA A 853 29.02 -16.68 -16.51
CA ALA A 853 30.30 -16.66 -17.25
C ALA A 853 30.37 -17.76 -18.31
N GLY A 854 29.83 -18.96 -18.02
CA GLY A 854 29.70 -20.05 -18.98
C GLY A 854 28.80 -19.68 -20.17
N GLU A 855 27.64 -19.12 -19.92
CA GLU A 855 26.72 -18.64 -20.95
C GLU A 855 27.34 -17.53 -21.80
N LEU A 856 28.03 -16.56 -21.21
CA LEU A 856 28.76 -15.53 -21.94
C LEU A 856 29.80 -16.13 -22.89
N ARG A 857 30.53 -17.19 -22.50
CA ARG A 857 31.49 -17.89 -23.39
C ARG A 857 30.78 -18.61 -24.53
N LYS A 858 29.65 -19.31 -24.26
CA LYS A 858 28.81 -19.93 -25.30
C LYS A 858 28.32 -18.88 -26.31
N LEU A 859 27.85 -17.73 -25.81
CA LEU A 859 27.39 -16.63 -26.67
C LEU A 859 28.52 -16.09 -27.57
N VAL A 860 29.74 -15.92 -27.07
CA VAL A 860 30.90 -15.52 -27.90
C VAL A 860 31.13 -16.51 -29.03
N ALA A 861 31.16 -17.82 -28.73
CA ALA A 861 31.33 -18.86 -29.71
C ALA A 861 30.23 -18.87 -30.80
N GLY A 862 28.97 -18.70 -30.37
CA GLY A 862 27.82 -18.57 -31.27
C GLY A 862 27.90 -17.32 -32.15
N LEU A 863 28.27 -16.16 -31.58
CA LEU A 863 28.46 -14.90 -32.28
C LEU A 863 29.59 -15.02 -33.31
N ASP A 864 30.71 -15.65 -32.96
CA ASP A 864 31.84 -15.88 -33.89
C ASP A 864 31.42 -16.78 -35.05
N THR A 865 30.65 -17.86 -34.74
CA THR A 865 30.09 -18.75 -35.76
C THR A 865 29.16 -18.02 -36.70
N LEU A 866 28.20 -17.22 -36.20
CA LEU A 866 27.23 -16.48 -37.03
C LEU A 866 27.94 -15.42 -37.89
N LEU A 867 28.89 -14.68 -37.34
CA LEU A 867 29.62 -13.62 -38.04
C LEU A 867 30.53 -14.18 -39.14
N ALA A 868 30.96 -15.44 -39.03
CA ALA A 868 31.81 -16.13 -40.01
C ALA A 868 31.01 -16.85 -41.10
N LYS A 869 29.68 -16.98 -40.99
CA LYS A 869 28.82 -17.63 -42.03
C LYS A 869 28.82 -16.81 -43.29
N GLU A 870 29.32 -17.35 -44.40
CA GLU A 870 29.36 -16.68 -45.71
C GLU A 870 28.01 -16.62 -46.43
N ASP A 871 27.12 -17.58 -46.11
CA ASP A 871 25.78 -17.70 -46.64
C ASP A 871 24.74 -16.81 -45.91
N VAL A 872 25.17 -16.09 -44.85
CA VAL A 872 24.35 -15.14 -44.10
C VAL A 872 24.85 -13.73 -44.34
N LYS A 873 24.18 -12.99 -45.22
CA LYS A 873 24.51 -11.58 -45.48
C LYS A 873 23.75 -10.65 -44.56
N LEU A 874 24.32 -10.33 -43.43
CA LEU A 874 23.75 -9.44 -42.43
C LEU A 874 23.72 -7.99 -42.91
N GLU A 875 22.58 -7.30 -42.70
CA GLU A 875 22.50 -5.86 -42.86
C GLU A 875 23.35 -5.12 -41.81
N PRO A 876 23.72 -3.84 -42.02
CA PRO A 876 24.71 -3.13 -41.20
C PRO A 876 24.36 -3.08 -39.69
N MET A 877 23.08 -2.91 -39.34
CA MET A 877 22.67 -2.77 -37.92
C MET A 877 22.77 -4.08 -37.15
N SER A 878 22.33 -5.21 -37.74
CA SER A 878 22.50 -6.52 -37.09
C SER A 878 23.96 -6.88 -36.98
N ARG A 879 24.76 -6.62 -38.02
CA ARG A 879 26.21 -6.88 -37.99
C ARG A 879 26.91 -6.04 -36.92
N ALA A 880 26.65 -4.75 -36.86
CA ALA A 880 27.22 -3.85 -35.86
C ALA A 880 26.82 -4.28 -34.43
N HIS A 881 25.57 -4.65 -34.23
CA HIS A 881 25.06 -5.15 -32.96
C HIS A 881 25.77 -6.42 -32.49
N LEU A 882 25.91 -7.42 -33.35
CA LEU A 882 26.58 -8.68 -33.00
C LEU A 882 28.07 -8.46 -32.70
N VAL A 883 28.76 -7.60 -33.47
CA VAL A 883 30.16 -7.24 -33.22
C VAL A 883 30.31 -6.50 -31.89
N GLU A 884 29.40 -5.59 -31.58
CA GLU A 884 29.40 -4.83 -30.32
C GLU A 884 29.13 -5.75 -29.10
N LEU A 885 28.12 -6.64 -29.19
CA LEU A 885 27.85 -7.60 -28.14
C LEU A 885 29.06 -8.51 -27.86
N ARG A 886 29.69 -9.03 -28.93
CA ARG A 886 30.90 -9.84 -28.82
C ARG A 886 32.01 -9.08 -28.10
N ALA A 887 32.31 -7.86 -28.54
CA ALA A 887 33.33 -7.04 -27.93
C ALA A 887 33.05 -6.73 -26.46
N ARG A 888 31.81 -6.46 -26.11
CA ARG A 888 31.37 -6.22 -24.75
C ARG A 888 31.59 -7.46 -23.88
N ILE A 889 31.14 -8.63 -24.35
CA ILE A 889 31.28 -9.89 -23.61
C ILE A 889 32.75 -10.22 -23.40
N MET A 890 33.59 -10.08 -24.43
CA MET A 890 35.05 -10.34 -24.33
C MET A 890 35.70 -9.47 -23.24
N LYS A 891 35.34 -8.16 -23.19
CA LYS A 891 35.88 -7.27 -22.15
C LYS A 891 35.48 -7.73 -20.74
N VAL A 892 34.28 -8.28 -20.58
CA VAL A 892 33.80 -8.82 -19.28
C VAL A 892 34.57 -10.09 -18.91
N LEU A 893 34.75 -10.99 -19.89
CA LEU A 893 35.48 -12.25 -19.66
C LEU A 893 36.97 -12.04 -19.40
N ASP A 894 37.56 -10.99 -19.97
CA ASP A 894 38.97 -10.61 -19.81
C ASP A 894 39.20 -9.75 -18.53
N ALA A 895 38.15 -9.16 -17.97
CA ALA A 895 38.24 -8.38 -16.74
C ALA A 895 38.65 -9.32 -15.58
N GLY A 896 39.79 -9.05 -14.99
CA GLY A 896 40.22 -9.74 -13.75
C GLY A 896 39.24 -9.44 -12.62
N ILE A 897 38.82 -10.46 -11.90
CA ILE A 897 38.03 -10.28 -10.66
C ILE A 897 39.01 -9.82 -9.59
N ASP A 898 39.01 -8.53 -9.25
CA ASP A 898 39.63 -8.05 -8.02
C ASP A 898 38.78 -8.55 -6.84
N LEU A 899 39.15 -9.70 -6.31
CA LEU A 899 38.59 -10.16 -5.05
C LEU A 899 39.07 -9.22 -3.94
N PRO A 900 38.19 -8.70 -3.09
CA PRO A 900 38.65 -8.01 -1.90
C PRO A 900 39.52 -9.01 -1.11
N ARG A 901 40.75 -8.59 -0.79
CA ARG A 901 41.63 -9.38 0.06
C ARG A 901 40.92 -9.64 1.39
N PRO A 902 41.00 -10.88 1.91
CA PRO A 902 40.34 -11.27 3.14
C PRO A 902 40.79 -10.42 4.35
#